data_7131de152246e83bb4e30cb190ed8633
#
_entry.id   7131de152246e83bb4e30cb190ed8633
#
_cell.length_a   1.000
_cell.length_b   1.000
_cell.length_c   1.000
_cell.angle_alpha   90.00
_cell.angle_beta   90.00
_cell.angle_gamma   90.00
#
_symmetry.space_group_name_H-M   'P 1'
#
loop_
_entity.id
_entity.type
_entity.pdbx_description
1 polymer ?
#
loop_
_entity_poly.entity_id
_entity_poly.type
_entity_poly.pdbx_seq_one_letter_code
_entity_poly.pdbx_strand_id
1 'polypeptide(L)'
;MAVSVAEAGAAPSTDIVFVTQVPVADDFANALATFGNHGASLDDVPRGGDLYIRYADGSLKNLTRAAGYGSDTFQGASSIAVRDPAVHWSGTKVVFSMVIGGASRQYEISKFYWQLYEVTGLGKSETPVITKVSNQPTGYNNVMPTYGTDDRILFISDRPHNGDANLYPQRDEYESTHTNTGLWSLAPQSGDLFLLDHTPSGAFSPIVDSFGRVLYTRWDHMQRDQQSDDIDNYGGFNYSSEAPTSVPLPTKVELYPEARAAVQQTDPHLNLHTFNHFFPWQINEDGTEHETLNHVGRHELHGYFNKTFDNDPSLDEFGTSSGDANQSRIQNFFHLREDPLHRGVYFGIDCPEFGTHTAGQVISINGAPNVPADQMVVRYVTDRSTSSTSDNPGPSHSGLYRDPLPLSDGSIIVSHTVATRQDSNQGTSTNPLSRYDLRLKMLVPSGNVSVAGAALTPGITKSITYWSPDVLVSYSGPLWEIEPVELVARSIPPRRLPQLASPEQSVFQQAGVDVEDFKSYLRRNNLSLIISRNVTTRDARDSQQPFNLHVAGSATQTVGDGGKVYDIAHLQIFQGDLIRGYRDYSDNGPPTGPPQAGRRVLAQYLHDSISANVPDPTGPTGSVRLASDGSYAALVPARRALTWQLTDPAGAGVVRERYWLTFQPGEIRVCGSCHGVNSHDQAGKTAPQNAPQALRDLLDFWKQGPHTVRAKTPCDFDGDGKTDFAVVRDVVTRVSGKPRKKKPPVYQHQTTWYALYSATGSMESVPFGDLYLDLLTAADLDGDRKSELTAARSRVSAPITWYNRAPGSTAIQSQIWGLPGDVPVVGDFDGDRTEDRAIYRPSDGSWWLLRSGLGPISVSWGLAEDVPAPADFDGDGWTDIAIWRPSIGYWAVLQSSKAASKNSTDTIERQWGLAGDKPLAGDYDGDGKADLVVFRPSTQTWFVCSSTTGFDCSQGTGTQFGLPGDLPIKGDFDGDGTLDFAVYRPSNGNWYVRRSSDGQMSIRQWGLPGDLPICGG
;
A
#
# COMPACT_ATOMS: atom_id res chain seq x y z
N MET A 1 -10.70 26.03 -26.91
CA MET A 1 -9.91 26.05 -28.15
C MET A 1 -10.32 24.83 -28.96
N ALA A 2 -10.54 24.98 -30.25
CA ALA A 2 -10.80 23.84 -31.12
C ALA A 2 -9.49 23.04 -31.24
N VAL A 3 -9.51 21.75 -30.90
CA VAL A 3 -8.41 20.85 -31.21
C VAL A 3 -8.33 20.80 -32.73
N SER A 4 -7.27 21.33 -33.32
CA SER A 4 -7.02 21.18 -34.75
C SER A 4 -6.56 19.76 -34.98
N VAL A 5 -7.43 18.89 -35.47
CA VAL A 5 -7.03 17.59 -35.98
C VAL A 5 -6.19 17.84 -37.24
N ALA A 6 -4.95 17.32 -37.26
CA ALA A 6 -4.07 17.39 -38.42
C ALA A 6 -4.74 16.84 -39.66
N GLU A 7 -4.25 17.25 -40.85
CA GLU A 7 -4.79 16.88 -42.18
C GLU A 7 -5.16 15.38 -42.25
N ALA A 8 -6.37 15.10 -42.68
CA ALA A 8 -6.96 13.78 -42.72
C ALA A 8 -6.10 12.81 -43.55
N GLY A 9 -5.54 11.80 -42.93
CA GLY A 9 -5.11 10.57 -43.57
C GLY A 9 -3.60 10.28 -43.63
N ALA A 10 -2.72 11.07 -43.07
CA ALA A 10 -1.30 10.70 -43.01
C ALA A 10 -1.08 9.58 -41.98
N ALA A 11 -0.24 8.59 -42.34
CA ALA A 11 0.19 7.57 -41.37
C ALA A 11 0.99 8.23 -40.23
N PRO A 12 1.03 7.63 -39.01
CA PRO A 12 1.79 8.19 -37.90
C PRO A 12 3.25 8.40 -38.27
N SER A 13 3.80 9.56 -37.92
CA SER A 13 5.19 9.95 -38.17
C SER A 13 6.20 9.30 -37.24
N THR A 14 5.73 8.62 -36.19
CA THR A 14 6.50 7.97 -35.15
C THR A 14 6.30 6.45 -35.13
N ASP A 15 7.20 5.75 -34.44
CA ASP A 15 7.12 4.31 -34.26
C ASP A 15 6.07 3.98 -33.19
N ILE A 16 5.27 2.94 -33.44
CA ILE A 16 4.18 2.51 -32.56
C ILE A 16 4.42 1.07 -32.11
N VAL A 17 4.54 0.84 -30.82
CA VAL A 17 4.53 -0.49 -30.23
C VAL A 17 3.09 -0.86 -29.89
N PHE A 18 2.70 -2.10 -30.15
CA PHE A 18 1.34 -2.56 -29.92
C PHE A 18 1.28 -4.07 -29.65
N VAL A 19 0.19 -4.52 -29.11
CA VAL A 19 -0.08 -5.92 -28.77
C VAL A 19 -0.92 -6.57 -29.86
N THR A 20 -0.60 -7.84 -30.16
CA THR A 20 -1.54 -8.70 -30.90
C THR A 20 -2.12 -9.73 -29.95
N GLN A 21 -3.42 -10.00 -30.06
CA GLN A 21 -4.15 -10.95 -29.23
C GLN A 21 -4.96 -11.90 -30.09
N VAL A 22 -4.93 -13.18 -29.74
CA VAL A 22 -5.91 -14.14 -30.29
C VAL A 22 -7.29 -13.74 -29.80
N PRO A 23 -8.27 -13.53 -30.69
CA PRO A 23 -9.59 -13.08 -30.28
C PRO A 23 -10.23 -13.97 -29.23
N VAL A 24 -10.80 -13.35 -28.21
CA VAL A 24 -11.60 -14.00 -27.17
C VAL A 24 -13.04 -13.62 -27.43
N ALA A 25 -13.89 -14.61 -27.67
CA ALA A 25 -15.22 -14.39 -28.22
C ALA A 25 -16.28 -14.01 -27.17
N ASP A 26 -15.96 -14.06 -25.91
CA ASP A 26 -16.81 -13.65 -24.79
C ASP A 26 -15.96 -12.88 -23.79
N ASP A 27 -16.46 -11.77 -23.26
CA ASP A 27 -15.65 -10.87 -22.48
C ASP A 27 -15.85 -10.99 -20.98
N PHE A 28 -16.84 -11.71 -20.52
CA PHE A 28 -17.05 -11.88 -19.10
C PHE A 28 -15.91 -12.71 -18.49
N ALA A 29 -15.18 -12.13 -17.54
CA ALA A 29 -14.08 -12.78 -16.82
C ALA A 29 -12.82 -13.13 -17.61
N ASN A 30 -12.62 -12.65 -18.82
CA ASN A 30 -11.39 -12.89 -19.55
C ASN A 30 -10.43 -11.69 -19.55
N ALA A 31 -9.25 -11.86 -20.16
CA ALA A 31 -8.15 -10.87 -20.06
C ALA A 31 -8.48 -9.48 -20.59
N LEU A 32 -9.48 -9.33 -21.41
CA LEU A 32 -9.90 -8.05 -21.97
C LEU A 32 -11.26 -7.59 -21.44
N ALA A 33 -11.81 -8.31 -20.45
CA ALA A 33 -13.06 -7.94 -19.85
C ALA A 33 -12.99 -6.58 -19.17
N THR A 34 -14.14 -5.98 -18.99
CA THR A 34 -14.33 -4.73 -18.26
C THR A 34 -13.74 -4.78 -16.86
N PHE A 35 -13.84 -5.93 -16.22
CA PHE A 35 -13.30 -6.14 -14.85
C PHE A 35 -11.79 -6.36 -14.81
N GLY A 36 -11.13 -6.07 -15.88
CA GLY A 36 -9.67 -6.02 -15.86
C GLY A 36 -8.94 -7.28 -15.71
N ASN A 37 -9.47 -8.30 -16.20
CA ASN A 37 -8.99 -9.43 -15.90
C ASN A 37 -7.70 -9.87 -16.23
N HIS A 38 -7.28 -10.71 -15.66
CA HIS A 38 -6.21 -11.02 -14.98
C HIS A 38 -6.07 -12.47 -14.86
N GLY A 39 -6.98 -13.18 -15.28
CA GLY A 39 -6.86 -14.60 -15.50
C GLY A 39 -5.71 -14.89 -16.45
N ALA A 40 -4.88 -15.87 -16.13
CA ALA A 40 -3.73 -16.29 -16.92
C ALA A 40 -3.91 -17.70 -17.47
N SER A 41 -5.07 -18.32 -17.30
CA SER A 41 -5.41 -19.61 -17.88
C SER A 41 -5.54 -19.53 -19.40
N LEU A 42 -5.62 -20.65 -20.08
CA LEU A 42 -5.83 -20.65 -21.52
C LEU A 42 -7.29 -20.34 -21.91
N ASP A 43 -8.19 -20.52 -20.98
CA ASP A 43 -9.61 -20.15 -21.16
C ASP A 43 -9.78 -18.64 -21.07
N ASP A 44 -9.05 -17.99 -20.13
CA ASP A 44 -9.09 -16.55 -19.96
C ASP A 44 -8.36 -15.82 -21.08
N VAL A 45 -7.16 -16.32 -21.46
CA VAL A 45 -6.32 -15.73 -22.50
C VAL A 45 -5.61 -16.80 -23.32
N PRO A 46 -6.08 -17.09 -24.53
CA PRO A 46 -5.38 -17.97 -25.46
C PRO A 46 -3.96 -17.49 -25.72
N ARG A 47 -3.01 -18.42 -25.80
CA ARG A 47 -1.65 -18.08 -26.19
C ARG A 47 -1.57 -17.84 -27.70
N GLY A 48 -0.50 -17.16 -28.13
CA GLY A 48 -0.27 -16.84 -29.53
C GLY A 48 -0.27 -15.36 -29.87
N GLY A 49 -0.57 -14.50 -28.87
CA GLY A 49 -0.37 -13.06 -28.97
C GLY A 49 1.10 -12.66 -28.85
N ASP A 50 1.50 -11.57 -29.47
CA ASP A 50 2.89 -11.08 -29.55
C ASP A 50 2.96 -9.57 -29.38
N LEU A 51 4.16 -9.05 -29.00
CA LEU A 51 4.48 -7.62 -29.00
C LEU A 51 5.08 -7.22 -30.34
N TYR A 52 4.48 -6.27 -31.01
CA TYR A 52 4.92 -5.75 -32.30
C TYR A 52 5.35 -4.29 -32.22
N ILE A 53 6.21 -3.90 -33.14
CA ILE A 53 6.47 -2.51 -33.47
C ILE A 53 6.12 -2.23 -34.93
N ARG A 54 5.38 -1.15 -35.19
CA ARG A 54 5.18 -0.56 -36.48
C ARG A 54 6.06 0.67 -36.59
N TYR A 55 7.01 0.63 -37.50
CA TYR A 55 7.88 1.77 -37.76
C TYR A 55 7.16 2.87 -38.53
N ALA A 56 7.66 4.09 -38.49
CA ALA A 56 7.09 5.26 -39.17
C ALA A 56 6.90 5.03 -40.67
N ASP A 57 7.75 4.21 -41.30
CA ASP A 57 7.64 3.84 -42.72
C ASP A 57 6.59 2.74 -43.01
N GLY A 58 5.86 2.29 -41.98
CA GLY A 58 4.82 1.27 -42.10
C GLY A 58 5.30 -0.18 -41.99
N SER A 59 6.60 -0.42 -41.95
CA SER A 59 7.12 -1.79 -41.75
C SER A 59 6.88 -2.31 -40.36
N LEU A 60 6.69 -3.62 -40.24
CA LEU A 60 6.37 -4.31 -38.97
C LEU A 60 7.53 -5.20 -38.53
N LYS A 61 7.70 -5.31 -37.19
CA LYS A 61 8.60 -6.27 -36.58
C LYS A 61 7.93 -6.88 -35.34
N ASN A 62 7.94 -8.20 -35.27
CA ASN A 62 7.53 -8.94 -34.08
C ASN A 62 8.68 -8.96 -33.08
N LEU A 63 8.57 -8.19 -31.99
CA LEU A 63 9.62 -8.02 -31.00
C LEU A 63 9.80 -9.28 -30.16
N THR A 64 8.73 -9.91 -29.72
CA THR A 64 8.76 -11.13 -28.91
C THR A 64 9.36 -12.28 -29.69
N ARG A 65 8.97 -12.46 -30.93
CA ARG A 65 9.50 -13.50 -31.80
C ARG A 65 10.98 -13.29 -32.12
N ALA A 66 11.35 -12.07 -32.41
CA ALA A 66 12.74 -11.72 -32.68
C ALA A 66 13.65 -11.89 -31.47
N ALA A 67 13.09 -11.80 -30.24
CA ALA A 67 13.78 -12.09 -28.97
C ALA A 67 13.74 -13.58 -28.59
N GLY A 68 13.14 -14.46 -29.40
CA GLY A 68 13.11 -15.91 -29.18
C GLY A 68 11.93 -16.41 -28.33
N TYR A 69 10.87 -15.61 -28.14
CA TYR A 69 9.67 -15.99 -27.40
C TYR A 69 8.51 -16.38 -28.35
N GLY A 70 7.59 -17.19 -27.81
CA GLY A 70 6.37 -17.59 -28.48
C GLY A 70 6.51 -18.81 -29.41
N SER A 71 5.37 -19.33 -29.87
CA SER A 71 5.22 -20.48 -30.77
C SER A 71 4.33 -20.13 -31.94
N ASP A 72 4.58 -20.71 -33.12
CA ASP A 72 3.83 -20.38 -34.34
C ASP A 72 2.57 -21.25 -34.53
N THR A 73 2.56 -22.46 -34.00
CA THR A 73 1.49 -23.47 -34.21
C THR A 73 0.90 -23.91 -32.87
N PHE A 74 1.36 -25.03 -32.33
CA PHE A 74 0.89 -25.54 -31.05
C PHE A 74 1.38 -24.67 -29.89
N GLN A 75 0.44 -24.25 -29.03
CA GLN A 75 0.69 -23.34 -27.92
C GLN A 75 0.90 -24.15 -26.62
N GLY A 76 2.11 -24.70 -26.45
CA GLY A 76 2.55 -25.47 -25.28
C GLY A 76 3.43 -24.63 -24.33
N ALA A 77 4.41 -25.27 -23.70
CA ALA A 77 5.23 -24.71 -22.62
C ALA A 77 6.00 -23.43 -22.96
N SER A 78 6.33 -23.18 -24.22
CA SER A 78 7.04 -21.98 -24.69
C SER A 78 6.14 -20.91 -25.31
N SER A 79 4.83 -21.10 -25.31
CA SER A 79 3.88 -20.13 -25.84
C SER A 79 3.74 -18.93 -24.93
N ILE A 80 3.29 -17.83 -25.50
CA ILE A 80 3.10 -16.58 -24.75
C ILE A 80 1.76 -15.92 -25.08
N ALA A 81 1.32 -15.05 -24.16
CA ALA A 81 0.48 -13.90 -24.45
C ALA A 81 1.11 -12.66 -23.81
N VAL A 82 0.84 -11.49 -24.38
CA VAL A 82 1.39 -10.20 -23.94
C VAL A 82 0.29 -9.16 -23.84
N ARG A 83 0.48 -8.15 -22.95
CA ARG A 83 -0.47 -7.05 -22.77
C ARG A 83 0.21 -5.84 -22.13
N ASP A 84 -0.47 -4.70 -22.15
CA ASP A 84 -0.21 -3.47 -21.41
C ASP A 84 1.21 -2.91 -21.60
N PRO A 85 1.67 -2.61 -22.81
CA PRO A 85 2.98 -2.00 -23.00
C PRO A 85 2.99 -0.55 -22.54
N ALA A 86 4.10 -0.12 -21.91
CA ALA A 86 4.36 1.27 -21.55
C ALA A 86 5.80 1.66 -21.89
N VAL A 87 5.95 2.81 -22.53
CA VAL A 87 7.25 3.32 -23.00
C VAL A 87 7.93 4.08 -21.87
N HIS A 88 9.21 3.79 -21.65
CA HIS A 88 10.06 4.53 -20.73
C HIS A 88 10.28 5.98 -21.21
N TRP A 89 10.54 6.88 -20.29
CA TRP A 89 10.79 8.30 -20.56
C TRP A 89 11.86 8.56 -21.62
N SER A 90 12.87 7.71 -21.69
CA SER A 90 13.93 7.80 -22.72
C SER A 90 13.47 7.45 -24.13
N GLY A 91 12.31 6.81 -24.31
CA GLY A 91 11.87 6.28 -25.60
C GLY A 91 12.68 5.10 -26.14
N THR A 92 13.54 4.46 -25.33
CA THR A 92 14.47 3.40 -25.78
C THR A 92 14.13 2.00 -25.27
N LYS A 93 13.21 1.88 -24.34
CA LYS A 93 12.73 0.61 -23.78
C LYS A 93 11.24 0.67 -23.47
N VAL A 94 10.63 -0.50 -23.40
CA VAL A 94 9.20 -0.69 -23.09
C VAL A 94 9.07 -1.74 -22.00
N VAL A 95 8.27 -1.46 -20.97
CA VAL A 95 7.80 -2.46 -20.00
C VAL A 95 6.44 -2.98 -20.45
N PHE A 96 6.17 -4.27 -20.21
CA PHE A 96 4.92 -4.92 -20.57
C PHE A 96 4.68 -6.17 -19.73
N SER A 97 3.45 -6.66 -19.73
CA SER A 97 3.09 -7.90 -19.06
C SER A 97 3.15 -9.07 -20.05
N MET A 98 3.72 -10.19 -19.61
CA MET A 98 3.76 -11.42 -20.42
C MET A 98 3.50 -12.64 -19.52
N VAL A 99 2.67 -13.54 -20.03
CA VAL A 99 2.51 -14.89 -19.49
C VAL A 99 3.20 -15.89 -20.40
N ILE A 100 3.93 -16.81 -19.82
CA ILE A 100 4.67 -17.86 -20.57
C ILE A 100 4.12 -19.22 -20.17
N GLY A 101 3.85 -20.05 -21.18
CA GLY A 101 3.43 -21.42 -21.03
C GLY A 101 1.97 -21.66 -21.35
N GLY A 102 1.69 -22.88 -21.74
CA GLY A 102 0.38 -23.43 -22.00
C GLY A 102 0.41 -24.95 -21.80
N ALA A 103 -0.74 -25.60 -21.73
CA ALA A 103 -0.84 -27.05 -21.57
C ALA A 103 -0.20 -27.77 -22.77
N SER A 104 0.71 -28.70 -22.50
CA SER A 104 1.41 -29.48 -23.51
C SER A 104 0.62 -30.72 -23.94
N ARG A 105 -0.39 -31.10 -23.17
CA ARG A 105 -1.27 -32.28 -23.41
C ARG A 105 -2.63 -32.08 -22.78
N GLN A 106 -3.58 -32.89 -23.23
CA GLN A 106 -4.94 -32.94 -22.69
C GLN A 106 -4.93 -33.18 -21.16
N TYR A 107 -5.84 -32.52 -20.45
CA TYR A 107 -6.00 -32.56 -18.98
C TYR A 107 -4.77 -32.12 -18.18
N GLU A 108 -3.87 -31.41 -18.79
CA GLU A 108 -2.79 -30.75 -18.05
C GLU A 108 -3.30 -29.44 -17.47
N ILE A 109 -3.46 -29.41 -16.16
CA ILE A 109 -3.86 -28.22 -15.43
C ILE A 109 -2.60 -27.63 -14.77
N SER A 110 -2.17 -26.49 -15.24
CA SER A 110 -1.03 -25.74 -14.70
C SER A 110 -1.47 -24.33 -14.32
N LYS A 111 -0.89 -23.78 -13.25
CA LYS A 111 -1.10 -22.38 -12.89
C LYS A 111 -0.11 -21.52 -13.66
N PHE A 112 -0.62 -20.50 -14.29
CA PHE A 112 0.14 -19.50 -15.00
C PHE A 112 -0.07 -18.14 -14.33
N TYR A 113 0.93 -17.24 -14.47
CA TYR A 113 0.86 -15.91 -13.90
C TYR A 113 1.41 -14.89 -14.88
N TRP A 114 0.74 -13.78 -15.02
CA TRP A 114 1.26 -12.60 -15.69
C TRP A 114 2.45 -12.05 -14.92
N GLN A 115 3.54 -11.77 -15.62
CA GLN A 115 4.75 -11.20 -15.04
C GLN A 115 5.23 -10.03 -15.89
N LEU A 116 6.01 -9.13 -15.29
CA LEU A 116 6.53 -7.92 -15.95
C LEU A 116 7.85 -8.20 -16.64
N TYR A 117 7.99 -7.66 -17.85
CA TYR A 117 9.20 -7.76 -18.66
C TYR A 117 9.52 -6.41 -19.29
N GLU A 118 10.80 -6.14 -19.52
CA GLU A 118 11.28 -5.02 -20.30
C GLU A 118 11.87 -5.51 -21.64
N VAL A 119 11.62 -4.75 -22.70
CA VAL A 119 12.27 -4.97 -24.01
C VAL A 119 13.08 -3.76 -24.41
N THR A 120 14.30 -4.02 -24.89
CA THR A 120 15.24 -3.06 -25.50
C THR A 120 15.62 -3.52 -26.90
N GLY A 121 16.45 -2.75 -27.64
CA GLY A 121 16.81 -3.10 -29.01
C GLY A 121 15.64 -2.93 -29.98
N LEU A 122 14.91 -1.84 -29.86
CA LEU A 122 13.66 -1.56 -30.58
C LEU A 122 13.87 -1.07 -32.01
N GLY A 123 15.08 -0.68 -32.38
CA GLY A 123 15.41 -0.21 -33.72
C GLY A 123 15.23 -1.28 -34.78
N LYS A 124 15.01 -0.85 -36.02
CA LYS A 124 14.71 -1.73 -37.16
C LYS A 124 15.74 -2.82 -37.38
N SER A 125 17.00 -2.47 -37.27
CA SER A 125 18.16 -3.37 -37.47
C SER A 125 18.67 -3.98 -36.15
N GLU A 126 18.15 -3.58 -34.99
CA GLU A 126 18.57 -4.10 -33.68
C GLU A 126 17.91 -5.44 -33.40
N THR A 127 18.52 -6.23 -32.55
CA THR A 127 17.92 -7.47 -32.02
C THR A 127 17.26 -7.15 -30.69
N PRO A 128 15.96 -7.36 -30.53
CA PRO A 128 15.27 -7.13 -29.29
C PRO A 128 15.81 -8.05 -28.18
N VAL A 129 15.97 -7.49 -26.99
CA VAL A 129 16.32 -8.23 -25.77
C VAL A 129 15.20 -8.04 -24.77
N ILE A 130 14.58 -9.16 -24.36
CA ILE A 130 13.51 -9.17 -23.36
C ILE A 130 14.09 -9.69 -22.05
N THR A 131 13.94 -8.90 -20.99
CA THR A 131 14.42 -9.21 -19.64
C THR A 131 13.26 -9.19 -18.67
N LYS A 132 13.15 -10.21 -17.81
CA LYS A 132 12.16 -10.23 -16.74
C LYS A 132 12.52 -9.17 -15.71
N VAL A 133 11.54 -8.37 -15.26
CA VAL A 133 11.72 -7.38 -14.21
C VAL A 133 12.13 -8.09 -12.91
N SER A 134 13.22 -7.63 -12.29
CA SER A 134 13.74 -8.20 -11.05
C SER A 134 12.83 -7.88 -9.87
N ASN A 135 12.86 -8.74 -8.84
CA ASN A 135 12.21 -8.53 -7.56
C ASN A 135 10.68 -8.34 -7.58
N GLN A 136 10.02 -8.57 -8.70
CA GLN A 136 8.56 -8.55 -8.75
C GLN A 136 7.95 -9.76 -8.03
N PRO A 137 6.74 -9.66 -7.46
CA PRO A 137 6.05 -10.78 -6.85
C PRO A 137 5.89 -11.95 -7.82
N THR A 138 6.36 -13.12 -7.45
CA THR A 138 6.16 -14.35 -8.22
C THR A 138 5.00 -15.14 -7.64
N GLY A 139 4.20 -15.80 -8.47
CA GLY A 139 3.03 -16.55 -8.02
C GLY A 139 1.76 -15.70 -7.89
N TYR A 140 1.81 -14.46 -8.35
CA TYR A 140 0.71 -13.52 -8.50
C TYR A 140 0.70 -12.93 -9.90
N ASN A 141 -0.44 -12.44 -10.34
CA ASN A 141 -0.57 -11.74 -11.60
C ASN A 141 -0.11 -10.30 -11.43
N ASN A 142 0.86 -9.88 -12.24
CA ASN A 142 1.35 -8.50 -12.30
C ASN A 142 1.06 -7.98 -13.70
N VAL A 143 0.21 -6.97 -13.80
CA VAL A 143 -0.28 -6.45 -15.08
C VAL A 143 -0.27 -4.93 -15.11
N MET A 144 -0.50 -4.36 -16.28
CA MET A 144 -0.66 -2.92 -16.50
C MET A 144 0.51 -2.08 -15.94
N PRO A 145 1.77 -2.41 -16.29
CA PRO A 145 2.91 -1.65 -15.77
C PRO A 145 3.02 -0.28 -16.43
N THR A 146 3.53 0.69 -15.67
CA THR A 146 4.03 1.96 -16.19
C THR A 146 5.28 2.40 -15.42
N TYR A 147 6.06 3.32 -16.00
CA TYR A 147 7.23 3.86 -15.30
C TYR A 147 6.87 5.07 -14.45
N GLY A 148 7.35 5.07 -13.21
CA GLY A 148 7.38 6.25 -12.36
C GLY A 148 8.45 7.26 -12.80
N THR A 149 8.47 8.41 -12.15
CA THR A 149 9.44 9.49 -12.45
C THR A 149 10.86 9.18 -11.96
N ASP A 150 11.00 8.18 -11.09
CA ASP A 150 12.25 7.72 -10.47
C ASP A 150 12.67 6.31 -10.94
N ASP A 151 12.24 5.88 -12.11
CA ASP A 151 12.46 4.55 -12.70
C ASP A 151 11.85 3.38 -11.90
N ARG A 152 11.00 3.63 -10.92
CA ARG A 152 10.15 2.59 -10.34
C ARG A 152 9.13 2.12 -11.36
N ILE A 153 8.66 0.91 -11.19
CA ILE A 153 7.55 0.37 -12.00
C ILE A 153 6.30 0.36 -11.14
N LEU A 154 5.29 1.07 -11.61
CA LEU A 154 3.95 1.06 -11.05
C LEU A 154 3.14 0.00 -11.79
N PHE A 155 2.40 -0.85 -11.09
CA PHE A 155 1.66 -1.94 -11.72
C PHE A 155 0.48 -2.40 -10.85
N ILE A 156 -0.44 -3.11 -11.45
CA ILE A 156 -1.58 -3.72 -10.76
C ILE A 156 -1.26 -5.18 -10.45
N SER A 157 -1.65 -5.66 -9.27
CA SER A 157 -1.43 -7.04 -8.87
C SER A 157 -2.58 -7.57 -8.02
N ASP A 158 -2.84 -8.87 -8.14
CA ASP A 158 -3.74 -9.64 -7.27
C ASP A 158 -3.04 -10.14 -5.98
N ARG A 159 -1.85 -9.62 -5.71
CA ARG A 159 -1.11 -9.91 -4.49
C ARG A 159 -1.88 -9.40 -3.27
N PRO A 160 -2.01 -10.22 -2.19
CA PRO A 160 -2.61 -9.76 -0.94
C PRO A 160 -1.89 -8.54 -0.37
N HIS A 161 -2.65 -7.70 0.31
CA HIS A 161 -2.18 -6.42 0.85
C HIS A 161 -0.87 -6.52 1.66
N ASN A 162 -0.79 -7.47 2.58
CA ASN A 162 0.41 -7.72 3.41
C ASN A 162 1.29 -8.86 2.88
N GLY A 163 0.99 -9.43 1.71
CA GLY A 163 1.67 -10.60 1.17
C GLY A 163 1.26 -11.93 1.80
N ASP A 164 0.33 -11.93 2.75
CA ASP A 164 -0.19 -13.14 3.38
C ASP A 164 -1.20 -13.84 2.45
N ALA A 165 -0.98 -15.13 2.17
CA ALA A 165 -1.82 -15.92 1.28
C ALA A 165 -3.27 -16.13 1.80
N ASN A 166 -3.55 -15.82 3.06
CA ASN A 166 -4.88 -15.88 3.61
C ASN A 166 -5.68 -14.58 3.47
N LEU A 167 -5.04 -13.50 3.09
CA LEU A 167 -5.65 -12.20 2.94
C LEU A 167 -5.63 -11.81 1.47
N TYR A 168 -6.78 -11.70 0.88
CA TYR A 168 -6.92 -11.31 -0.52
C TYR A 168 -7.45 -9.89 -0.62
N PRO A 169 -6.97 -9.08 -1.57
CA PRO A 169 -7.70 -7.90 -1.99
C PRO A 169 -9.11 -8.28 -2.42
N GLN A 170 -10.01 -7.33 -2.40
CA GLN A 170 -11.36 -7.55 -2.88
C GLN A 170 -11.34 -8.06 -4.31
N ARG A 171 -12.32 -8.83 -4.65
CA ARG A 171 -12.58 -9.25 -6.00
C ARG A 171 -14.05 -9.08 -6.33
N ASP A 172 -14.29 -9.15 -7.61
CA ASP A 172 -15.58 -9.07 -8.21
C ASP A 172 -16.57 -10.08 -7.61
N GLU A 173 -17.79 -9.67 -7.43
CA GLU A 173 -18.88 -10.49 -6.92
C GLU A 173 -19.30 -11.60 -7.89
N TYR A 174 -19.00 -11.44 -9.18
CA TYR A 174 -19.37 -12.40 -10.22
C TYR A 174 -18.31 -13.47 -10.48
N GLU A 175 -17.11 -13.27 -10.01
CA GLU A 175 -15.96 -14.06 -10.41
C GLU A 175 -15.56 -15.12 -9.42
N SER A 176 -15.10 -16.26 -9.91
CA SER A 176 -14.49 -17.32 -9.11
C SER A 176 -12.97 -17.15 -8.95
N THR A 177 -12.35 -16.23 -9.69
CA THR A 177 -10.93 -15.91 -9.68
C THR A 177 -10.65 -14.52 -9.12
N HIS A 178 -9.41 -14.24 -8.72
CA HIS A 178 -9.06 -12.94 -8.16
C HIS A 178 -9.12 -11.83 -9.21
N THR A 179 -9.59 -10.66 -8.84
CA THR A 179 -9.38 -9.43 -9.62
C THR A 179 -8.05 -8.77 -9.25
N ASN A 180 -7.49 -8.00 -10.17
CA ASN A 180 -6.30 -7.19 -9.89
C ASN A 180 -6.72 -5.93 -9.15
N THR A 181 -6.48 -5.87 -7.87
CA THR A 181 -7.06 -4.85 -7.01
C THR A 181 -6.07 -3.87 -6.42
N GLY A 182 -4.80 -4.21 -6.33
CA GLY A 182 -3.80 -3.33 -5.74
C GLY A 182 -2.99 -2.58 -6.79
N LEU A 183 -2.80 -1.28 -6.61
CA LEU A 183 -1.79 -0.49 -7.33
C LEU A 183 -0.51 -0.49 -6.50
N TRP A 184 0.55 -1.03 -7.05
CA TRP A 184 1.84 -1.24 -6.39
C TRP A 184 2.95 -0.44 -7.05
N SER A 185 3.98 -0.11 -6.26
CA SER A 185 5.21 0.53 -6.71
C SER A 185 6.42 -0.33 -6.38
N LEU A 186 7.19 -0.70 -7.39
CA LEU A 186 8.39 -1.54 -7.27
C LEU A 186 9.64 -0.80 -7.73
N ALA A 187 10.68 -0.80 -6.92
CA ALA A 187 12.04 -0.45 -7.35
C ALA A 187 12.77 -1.74 -7.77
N PRO A 188 12.96 -2.04 -9.07
CA PRO A 188 13.45 -3.33 -9.50
C PRO A 188 14.86 -3.68 -9.01
N GLN A 189 15.70 -2.68 -8.75
CA GLN A 189 17.09 -2.86 -8.31
C GLN A 189 17.19 -3.22 -6.83
N SER A 190 16.45 -2.53 -5.96
CA SER A 190 16.48 -2.75 -4.51
C SER A 190 15.49 -3.82 -4.05
N GLY A 191 14.41 -4.03 -4.80
CA GLY A 191 13.30 -4.89 -4.40
C GLY A 191 12.29 -4.17 -3.49
N ASP A 192 12.47 -2.87 -3.24
CA ASP A 192 11.51 -2.09 -2.47
C ASP A 192 10.15 -2.07 -3.18
N LEU A 193 9.16 -2.65 -2.51
CA LEU A 193 7.80 -2.87 -3.03
C LEU A 193 6.79 -2.42 -1.99
N PHE A 194 5.92 -1.48 -2.34
CA PHE A 194 4.85 -1.04 -1.45
C PHE A 194 3.53 -0.79 -2.20
N LEU A 195 2.44 -0.84 -1.45
CA LEU A 195 1.09 -0.61 -1.95
C LEU A 195 0.82 0.89 -2.00
N LEU A 196 0.41 1.40 -3.18
CA LEU A 196 -0.03 2.78 -3.35
C LEU A 196 -1.51 2.94 -3.00
N ASP A 197 -2.35 2.05 -3.52
CA ASP A 197 -3.80 2.09 -3.35
C ASP A 197 -4.36 0.70 -3.10
N HIS A 198 -5.07 0.55 -2.00
CA HIS A 198 -5.90 -0.61 -1.75
C HIS A 198 -7.28 -0.37 -2.37
N THR A 199 -7.44 -0.80 -3.61
CA THR A 199 -8.68 -0.67 -4.38
C THR A 199 -9.51 -1.93 -4.24
N PRO A 200 -10.57 -1.96 -3.44
CA PRO A 200 -11.28 -3.20 -3.15
C PRO A 200 -11.91 -3.89 -4.36
N SER A 201 -12.35 -3.14 -5.37
CA SER A 201 -13.02 -3.72 -6.54
C SER A 201 -12.13 -3.83 -7.77
N GLY A 202 -11.20 -2.91 -8.01
CA GLY A 202 -10.25 -2.99 -9.11
C GLY A 202 -9.65 -1.66 -9.52
N ALA A 203 -8.39 -1.71 -9.98
CA ALA A 203 -7.66 -0.58 -10.56
C ALA A 203 -7.11 -0.98 -11.93
N PHE A 204 -7.08 -0.03 -12.90
CA PHE A 204 -6.79 -0.34 -14.29
C PHE A 204 -5.96 0.75 -14.95
N SER A 205 -5.02 0.31 -15.78
CA SER A 205 -4.29 1.15 -16.76
C SER A 205 -3.65 2.41 -16.16
N PRO A 206 -2.78 2.30 -15.15
CA PRO A 206 -2.13 3.46 -14.57
C PRO A 206 -1.20 4.15 -15.58
N ILE A 207 -1.18 5.47 -15.54
CA ILE A 207 -0.22 6.32 -16.26
C ILE A 207 0.34 7.39 -15.32
N VAL A 208 1.52 7.93 -15.63
CA VAL A 208 2.02 9.14 -14.99
C VAL A 208 1.81 10.31 -15.95
N ASP A 209 1.06 11.31 -15.52
CA ASP A 209 0.74 12.49 -16.33
C ASP A 209 1.86 13.53 -16.32
N SER A 210 1.73 14.54 -17.17
CA SER A 210 2.72 15.62 -17.28
C SER A 210 2.84 16.52 -16.05
N PHE A 211 1.99 16.32 -15.03
CA PHE A 211 2.04 17.01 -13.74
C PHE A 211 2.63 16.14 -12.61
N GLY A 212 3.02 14.89 -12.91
CA GLY A 212 3.56 13.93 -11.95
C GLY A 212 2.50 13.26 -11.08
N ARG A 213 1.24 13.22 -11.52
CA ARG A 213 0.18 12.42 -10.90
C ARG A 213 0.16 11.03 -11.51
N VAL A 214 -0.07 10.02 -10.71
CA VAL A 214 -0.46 8.70 -11.18
C VAL A 214 -1.97 8.73 -11.40
N LEU A 215 -2.40 8.58 -12.64
CA LEU A 215 -3.81 8.52 -13.02
C LEU A 215 -4.14 7.10 -13.44
N TYR A 216 -5.32 6.62 -13.06
CA TYR A 216 -5.79 5.30 -13.42
C TYR A 216 -7.32 5.25 -13.41
N THR A 217 -7.88 4.27 -14.08
CA THR A 217 -9.30 3.97 -13.94
C THR A 217 -9.49 3.10 -12.71
N ARG A 218 -10.43 3.46 -11.87
CA ARG A 218 -10.82 2.66 -10.72
C ARG A 218 -12.25 2.20 -10.85
N TRP A 219 -12.50 0.95 -10.50
CA TRP A 219 -13.84 0.42 -10.32
C TRP A 219 -14.30 0.64 -8.89
N ASP A 220 -15.30 1.48 -8.74
CA ASP A 220 -15.98 1.73 -7.48
C ASP A 220 -17.30 0.99 -7.51
N HIS A 221 -17.34 -0.13 -6.81
CA HIS A 221 -18.49 -1.01 -6.76
C HIS A 221 -18.98 -1.12 -5.33
N MET A 222 -20.13 -0.54 -5.10
CA MET A 222 -20.84 -0.59 -3.83
C MET A 222 -22.27 -1.04 -4.09
N GLN A 223 -22.39 -2.00 -4.97
CA GLN A 223 -23.64 -2.61 -5.30
C GLN A 223 -23.82 -3.86 -4.46
N ARG A 224 -25.03 -4.12 -4.09
CA ARG A 224 -25.42 -5.35 -3.46
C ARG A 224 -25.13 -6.52 -4.41
N ASP A 225 -24.32 -7.45 -3.96
CA ASP A 225 -24.03 -8.70 -4.63
C ASP A 225 -25.34 -9.46 -4.87
N GLN A 226 -25.59 -9.92 -6.09
CA GLN A 226 -26.72 -10.81 -6.40
C GLN A 226 -26.74 -12.05 -5.50
N GLN A 227 -25.57 -12.55 -5.12
CA GLN A 227 -25.45 -13.68 -4.22
C GLN A 227 -25.66 -13.32 -2.75
N SER A 228 -25.63 -12.03 -2.40
CA SER A 228 -25.98 -11.56 -1.06
C SER A 228 -27.47 -11.35 -0.88
N ASP A 229 -28.27 -11.49 -1.92
CA ASP A 229 -29.71 -11.60 -1.86
C ASP A 229 -30.12 -12.86 -1.10
N ASP A 230 -29.33 -13.89 -1.21
CA ASP A 230 -29.46 -15.10 -0.43
C ASP A 230 -28.58 -14.98 0.83
N ILE A 231 -29.12 -14.35 1.86
CA ILE A 231 -28.45 -14.11 3.15
C ILE A 231 -27.92 -15.40 3.76
N ASP A 232 -28.52 -16.53 3.42
CA ASP A 232 -28.23 -17.82 4.04
C ASP A 232 -27.04 -18.51 3.37
N ASN A 233 -26.73 -18.20 2.12
CA ASN A 233 -25.74 -18.94 1.36
C ASN A 233 -24.40 -18.22 1.13
N TYR A 234 -24.37 -16.90 1.03
CA TYR A 234 -23.17 -16.16 0.65
C TYR A 234 -23.07 -14.86 1.44
N GLY A 235 -22.68 -14.90 2.66
CA GLY A 235 -22.41 -13.69 3.41
C GLY A 235 -20.94 -13.60 3.79
N GLY A 236 -20.36 -12.45 3.74
CA GLY A 236 -19.12 -12.21 4.44
C GLY A 236 -19.32 -12.39 5.95
N PHE A 237 -18.34 -12.94 6.62
CA PHE A 237 -18.32 -12.99 8.07
C PHE A 237 -17.36 -11.94 8.59
N ASN A 238 -17.75 -11.29 9.67
CA ASN A 238 -16.83 -10.45 10.43
C ASN A 238 -15.69 -11.30 10.99
N TYR A 239 -14.54 -10.71 11.09
CA TYR A 239 -13.38 -11.31 11.73
C TYR A 239 -13.02 -10.55 12.99
N SER A 240 -12.37 -11.22 13.96
CA SER A 240 -12.01 -10.63 15.25
C SER A 240 -10.91 -9.57 15.14
N SER A 241 -10.10 -9.62 14.09
CA SER A 241 -9.02 -8.68 13.80
C SER A 241 -8.53 -8.87 12.36
N GLU A 242 -7.58 -8.06 11.91
CA GLU A 242 -6.92 -8.23 10.63
C GLU A 242 -5.74 -9.20 10.64
N ALA A 243 -5.33 -9.69 11.79
CA ALA A 243 -4.23 -10.65 11.88
C ALA A 243 -4.53 -11.95 11.11
N PRO A 244 -3.52 -12.60 10.50
CA PRO A 244 -3.69 -13.88 9.80
C PRO A 244 -4.33 -14.96 10.66
N THR A 245 -4.14 -14.89 11.98
CA THR A 245 -4.68 -15.82 12.98
C THR A 245 -6.10 -15.48 13.42
N SER A 246 -6.68 -14.40 12.92
CA SER A 246 -8.04 -13.98 13.27
C SER A 246 -9.08 -15.05 12.96
N VAL A 247 -10.10 -15.11 13.77
CA VAL A 247 -11.19 -16.08 13.65
C VAL A 247 -12.47 -15.40 13.16
N PRO A 248 -13.26 -16.07 12.30
CA PRO A 248 -14.53 -15.52 11.87
C PRO A 248 -15.50 -15.43 13.06
N LEU A 249 -16.20 -14.30 13.15
CA LEU A 249 -17.27 -14.10 14.12
C LEU A 249 -18.59 -14.67 13.57
N PRO A 250 -19.53 -15.07 14.44
CA PRO A 250 -20.82 -15.64 14.01
C PRO A 250 -21.79 -14.59 13.42
N THR A 251 -21.40 -13.32 13.38
CA THR A 251 -22.22 -12.24 12.86
C THR A 251 -21.93 -12.01 11.39
N LYS A 252 -22.99 -11.97 10.58
CA LYS A 252 -22.96 -11.53 9.19
C LYS A 252 -23.47 -10.09 9.19
N VAL A 253 -22.58 -9.13 9.14
CA VAL A 253 -23.00 -7.72 9.16
C VAL A 253 -22.39 -7.01 7.96
N GLU A 254 -23.24 -6.48 7.14
CA GLU A 254 -22.91 -5.48 6.15
C GLU A 254 -23.40 -4.14 6.68
N LEU A 255 -22.46 -3.30 7.05
CA LEU A 255 -22.78 -2.07 7.77
C LEU A 255 -22.91 -0.88 6.86
N TYR A 256 -22.18 -0.87 5.73
CA TYR A 256 -22.04 0.33 4.92
C TYR A 256 -21.33 0.01 3.59
N PRO A 257 -21.56 0.77 2.50
CA PRO A 257 -22.44 1.95 2.42
C PRO A 257 -23.89 1.61 2.14
N GLU A 258 -24.18 0.39 1.70
CA GLU A 258 -25.51 -0.02 1.29
C GLU A 258 -25.91 -1.30 1.99
N ALA A 259 -26.89 -1.17 2.85
CA ALA A 259 -27.41 -2.29 3.60
C ALA A 259 -28.07 -3.33 2.68
N ARG A 260 -28.11 -4.58 3.12
CA ARG A 260 -28.83 -5.65 2.43
C ARG A 260 -30.31 -5.38 2.31
N ALA A 261 -30.99 -6.05 1.39
CA ALA A 261 -32.38 -5.90 1.06
C ALA A 261 -33.34 -5.81 2.25
N ALA A 262 -33.13 -6.60 3.27
CA ALA A 262 -33.99 -6.62 4.46
C ALA A 262 -33.91 -5.31 5.26
N VAL A 263 -32.76 -4.66 5.28
CA VAL A 263 -32.55 -3.35 5.92
C VAL A 263 -32.96 -2.23 4.97
N GLN A 264 -32.75 -2.38 3.68
CA GLN A 264 -33.15 -1.44 2.65
C GLN A 264 -34.67 -1.23 2.60
N GLN A 265 -35.45 -2.26 2.88
CA GLN A 265 -36.90 -2.17 2.90
C GLN A 265 -37.45 -1.25 4.02
N THR A 266 -36.66 -1.02 5.06
CA THR A 266 -37.04 -0.17 6.18
C THR A 266 -36.54 1.27 6.03
N ASP A 267 -35.56 1.52 5.16
CA ASP A 267 -35.03 2.84 4.86
C ASP A 267 -35.08 3.09 3.33
N PRO A 268 -36.13 3.79 2.83
CA PRO A 268 -36.29 4.06 1.41
C PRO A 268 -35.13 4.91 0.82
N HIS A 269 -34.41 5.65 1.66
CA HIS A 269 -33.23 6.43 1.21
C HIS A 269 -32.02 5.58 0.91
N LEU A 270 -31.92 4.38 1.46
CA LEU A 270 -30.86 3.41 1.17
C LEU A 270 -31.13 2.57 -0.08
N ASN A 271 -32.39 2.44 -0.44
CA ASN A 271 -32.87 1.46 -1.43
C ASN A 271 -32.36 1.65 -2.86
N LEU A 272 -31.55 2.65 -3.13
CA LEU A 272 -31.47 3.09 -4.50
C LEU A 272 -30.12 3.68 -4.87
N HIS A 273 -29.18 3.58 -3.98
CA HIS A 273 -27.83 4.02 -4.16
C HIS A 273 -26.93 2.86 -4.59
N THR A 274 -27.26 2.23 -5.70
CA THR A 274 -26.29 1.35 -6.35
C THR A 274 -25.16 2.20 -6.90
N PHE A 275 -23.95 1.79 -6.64
CA PHE A 275 -22.75 2.47 -7.03
C PHE A 275 -21.86 1.50 -7.82
N ASN A 276 -21.80 1.70 -9.12
CA ASN A 276 -21.02 0.87 -10.01
C ASN A 276 -20.46 1.75 -11.12
N HIS A 277 -19.20 2.19 -10.97
CA HIS A 277 -18.55 3.11 -11.88
C HIS A 277 -17.11 2.76 -12.13
N PHE A 278 -16.66 3.05 -13.34
CA PHE A 278 -15.26 3.06 -13.72
C PHE A 278 -14.87 4.50 -14.05
N PHE A 279 -14.30 5.19 -13.07
CA PHE A 279 -13.95 6.62 -13.20
C PHE A 279 -12.45 6.85 -13.06
N PRO A 280 -11.96 8.01 -13.56
CA PRO A 280 -10.55 8.38 -13.40
C PRO A 280 -10.26 8.79 -11.96
N TRP A 281 -9.21 8.22 -11.41
CA TRP A 281 -8.64 8.52 -10.10
C TRP A 281 -7.24 9.07 -10.22
N GLN A 282 -6.76 9.75 -9.18
CA GLN A 282 -5.40 10.27 -9.07
C GLN A 282 -4.79 9.90 -7.73
N ILE A 283 -3.46 9.74 -7.73
CA ILE A 283 -2.64 9.51 -6.55
C ILE A 283 -1.23 10.02 -6.85
N ASN A 284 -0.45 10.36 -5.82
CA ASN A 284 0.97 10.63 -6.00
C ASN A 284 1.77 9.31 -6.08
N GLU A 285 3.00 9.35 -6.60
CA GLU A 285 3.87 8.16 -6.72
C GLU A 285 4.32 7.58 -5.37
N ASP A 286 4.15 8.32 -4.28
CA ASP A 286 4.37 7.86 -2.90
C ASP A 286 3.08 7.33 -2.24
N GLY A 287 1.97 7.28 -2.98
CA GLY A 287 0.68 6.80 -2.51
C GLY A 287 -0.15 7.84 -1.74
N THR A 288 0.32 9.06 -1.61
CA THR A 288 -0.42 10.15 -0.96
C THR A 288 -1.40 10.85 -1.89
N GLU A 289 -2.29 11.66 -1.35
CA GLU A 289 -3.26 12.47 -2.12
C GLU A 289 -4.21 11.63 -3.00
N HIS A 290 -4.61 10.48 -2.51
CA HIS A 290 -5.51 9.56 -3.18
C HIS A 290 -6.94 10.11 -3.25
N GLU A 291 -7.47 10.30 -4.46
CA GLU A 291 -8.80 10.83 -4.70
C GLU A 291 -9.26 10.61 -6.15
N THR A 292 -10.51 10.86 -6.48
CA THR A 292 -10.95 10.93 -7.88
C THR A 292 -10.25 12.10 -8.60
N LEU A 293 -10.10 12.01 -9.91
CA LEU A 293 -9.43 13.07 -10.69
C LEU A 293 -10.06 14.44 -10.41
N ASN A 294 -9.33 15.32 -9.72
CA ASN A 294 -9.79 16.65 -9.29
C ASN A 294 -11.13 16.64 -8.55
N HIS A 295 -11.43 15.58 -7.79
CA HIS A 295 -12.70 15.33 -7.11
C HIS A 295 -13.93 15.18 -8.05
N VAL A 296 -13.70 14.90 -9.33
CA VAL A 296 -14.81 14.63 -10.26
C VAL A 296 -15.60 13.39 -9.81
N GLY A 297 -16.90 13.49 -9.85
CA GLY A 297 -17.76 12.42 -9.41
C GLY A 297 -18.95 12.20 -10.35
N ARG A 298 -19.94 11.50 -9.82
CA ARG A 298 -21.20 11.23 -10.55
C ARG A 298 -21.94 12.49 -10.92
N HIS A 299 -21.87 13.51 -10.08
CA HIS A 299 -22.54 14.77 -10.30
C HIS A 299 -22.12 15.43 -11.60
N GLU A 300 -20.84 15.34 -11.92
CA GLU A 300 -20.27 15.95 -13.09
C GLU A 300 -20.31 15.03 -14.32
N LEU A 301 -20.20 13.71 -14.13
CA LEU A 301 -20.01 12.78 -15.23
C LEU A 301 -21.26 11.99 -15.62
N HIS A 302 -22.13 11.67 -14.66
CA HIS A 302 -23.23 10.74 -14.87
C HIS A 302 -24.58 11.42 -15.06
N GLY A 303 -25.49 10.82 -15.80
CA GLY A 303 -26.87 11.30 -16.01
C GLY A 303 -27.97 10.38 -15.46
N TYR A 304 -27.66 9.62 -14.44
CA TYR A 304 -28.27 8.30 -14.22
C TYR A 304 -29.22 8.19 -13.02
N PHE A 305 -29.35 9.19 -12.17
CA PHE A 305 -30.26 9.12 -11.04
C PHE A 305 -31.58 9.80 -11.31
N ASN A 306 -32.65 9.04 -11.27
CA ASN A 306 -34.00 9.55 -11.35
C ASN A 306 -34.74 9.32 -10.01
N LYS A 307 -34.18 9.83 -8.91
CA LYS A 307 -34.79 9.68 -7.60
C LYS A 307 -35.16 10.99 -6.97
N THR A 308 -36.42 11.08 -6.65
CA THR A 308 -36.99 12.10 -5.81
C THR A 308 -36.78 11.71 -4.37
N PHE A 309 -36.07 12.55 -3.63
CA PHE A 309 -36.12 12.50 -2.18
C PHE A 309 -37.30 13.30 -1.72
N ASP A 310 -38.47 12.69 -1.77
CA ASP A 310 -39.75 13.35 -1.55
C ASP A 310 -39.76 14.11 -0.23
N ASN A 311 -40.25 15.34 -0.30
CA ASN A 311 -40.52 16.23 0.83
C ASN A 311 -39.31 16.85 1.53
N ASP A 312 -38.13 16.81 0.95
CA ASP A 312 -36.97 17.51 1.47
C ASP A 312 -36.38 18.46 0.42
N PRO A 313 -36.64 19.78 0.49
CA PRO A 313 -36.09 20.75 -0.47
C PRO A 313 -34.57 20.92 -0.38
N SER A 314 -33.93 20.32 0.60
CA SER A 314 -32.47 20.26 0.68
C SER A 314 -31.89 19.15 -0.17
N LEU A 315 -32.69 18.31 -0.83
CA LEU A 315 -32.28 17.23 -1.67
C LEU A 315 -32.83 17.47 -3.09
N ASP A 316 -32.01 17.21 -4.09
CA ASP A 316 -32.35 17.41 -5.49
C ASP A 316 -32.12 16.11 -6.28
N GLU A 317 -32.87 15.98 -7.37
CA GLU A 317 -32.69 14.89 -8.29
C GLU A 317 -31.44 15.12 -9.17
N PHE A 318 -30.74 14.05 -9.47
CA PHE A 318 -29.79 14.06 -10.55
C PHE A 318 -30.54 14.14 -11.87
N GLY A 319 -30.62 15.28 -12.36
CA GLY A 319 -31.00 15.55 -13.72
C GLY A 319 -29.98 16.45 -14.40
N THR A 320 -30.17 16.75 -15.65
CA THR A 320 -29.46 17.80 -16.35
C THR A 320 -29.68 19.13 -15.64
N SER A 321 -28.85 19.45 -14.63
CA SER A 321 -28.97 20.75 -13.98
C SER A 321 -28.53 21.84 -14.95
N SER A 322 -29.36 22.82 -15.14
CA SER A 322 -29.00 24.05 -15.84
C SER A 322 -27.88 24.74 -15.09
N GLY A 323 -26.66 24.65 -15.52
CA GLY A 323 -25.54 25.31 -14.89
C GLY A 323 -24.25 24.47 -14.77
N ASP A 324 -24.29 23.19 -15.06
CA ASP A 324 -23.06 22.38 -15.17
C ASP A 324 -22.24 22.85 -16.36
N ALA A 325 -20.94 22.98 -16.18
CA ALA A 325 -20.03 23.21 -17.30
C ALA A 325 -20.05 22.01 -18.26
N ASN A 326 -20.15 20.81 -17.70
CA ASN A 326 -20.25 19.58 -18.49
C ASN A 326 -21.70 19.26 -18.84
N GLN A 327 -22.03 19.35 -20.11
CA GLN A 327 -23.33 18.95 -20.68
C GLN A 327 -23.32 17.54 -21.27
N SER A 328 -22.12 16.90 -21.34
CA SER A 328 -21.92 15.57 -21.90
C SER A 328 -21.85 14.54 -20.79
N ARG A 329 -22.73 13.56 -20.80
CA ARG A 329 -22.76 12.51 -19.78
C ARG A 329 -22.12 11.24 -20.28
N ILE A 330 -21.41 10.54 -19.39
CA ILE A 330 -20.76 9.24 -19.63
C ILE A 330 -21.19 8.22 -18.58
N GLN A 331 -21.03 6.95 -18.90
CA GLN A 331 -21.24 5.86 -17.95
C GLN A 331 -19.93 5.49 -17.26
N ASN A 332 -18.88 5.31 -18.06
CA ASN A 332 -17.58 4.82 -17.60
C ASN A 332 -16.43 5.58 -18.28
N PHE A 333 -15.23 5.44 -17.75
CA PHE A 333 -14.03 6.05 -18.32
C PHE A 333 -12.86 5.05 -18.30
N PHE A 334 -12.61 4.38 -19.42
CA PHE A 334 -11.54 3.40 -19.57
C PHE A 334 -10.40 3.91 -20.45
N HIS A 335 -9.26 3.22 -20.41
CA HIS A 335 -8.10 3.44 -21.28
C HIS A 335 -7.58 4.87 -21.28
N LEU A 336 -7.44 5.46 -20.09
CA LEU A 336 -7.01 6.84 -19.91
C LEU A 336 -5.63 7.09 -20.52
N ARG A 337 -5.50 8.16 -21.33
CA ARG A 337 -4.25 8.64 -21.94
C ARG A 337 -4.22 10.15 -21.97
N GLU A 338 -3.10 10.78 -21.56
CA GLU A 338 -2.93 12.23 -21.67
C GLU A 338 -2.60 12.63 -23.11
N ASP A 339 -3.15 13.76 -23.56
CA ASP A 339 -2.79 14.41 -24.82
C ASP A 339 -1.40 15.07 -24.70
N PRO A 340 -0.38 14.62 -25.44
CA PRO A 340 0.97 15.17 -25.33
C PRO A 340 1.09 16.63 -25.78
N LEU A 341 0.13 17.12 -26.56
CA LEU A 341 0.09 18.51 -27.02
C LEU A 341 -0.71 19.43 -26.10
N HIS A 342 -1.68 18.88 -25.37
CA HIS A 342 -2.57 19.65 -24.49
C HIS A 342 -2.56 19.06 -23.07
N ARG A 343 -1.55 19.47 -22.28
CA ARG A 343 -1.37 19.00 -20.90
C ARG A 343 -2.66 19.13 -20.09
N GLY A 344 -3.03 18.06 -19.41
CA GLY A 344 -4.25 17.99 -18.60
C GLY A 344 -5.52 17.76 -19.41
N VAL A 345 -5.41 17.38 -20.69
CA VAL A 345 -6.50 16.82 -21.48
C VAL A 345 -6.28 15.30 -21.57
N TYR A 346 -7.27 14.54 -21.18
CA TYR A 346 -7.19 13.08 -21.14
C TYR A 346 -8.23 12.47 -22.06
N PHE A 347 -7.79 11.55 -22.90
CA PHE A 347 -8.66 10.72 -23.73
C PHE A 347 -9.00 9.43 -22.99
N GLY A 348 -10.19 8.90 -23.30
CA GLY A 348 -10.63 7.62 -22.76
C GLY A 348 -11.81 7.06 -23.56
N ILE A 349 -12.36 5.96 -23.03
CA ILE A 349 -13.49 5.25 -23.62
C ILE A 349 -14.66 5.26 -22.66
N ASP A 350 -15.83 5.71 -23.15
CA ASP A 350 -17.14 5.50 -22.53
C ASP A 350 -17.81 4.30 -23.19
N CYS A 351 -18.06 3.25 -22.45
CA CYS A 351 -18.62 2.01 -22.98
C CYS A 351 -19.52 1.30 -21.95
N PRO A 352 -20.33 0.32 -22.41
CA PRO A 352 -21.05 -0.57 -21.52
C PRO A 352 -20.10 -1.37 -20.62
N GLU A 353 -20.62 -1.80 -19.49
CA GLU A 353 -19.90 -2.63 -18.53
C GLU A 353 -19.60 -4.03 -19.09
N PHE A 354 -20.50 -4.59 -19.89
CA PHE A 354 -20.43 -5.94 -20.40
C PHE A 354 -20.50 -6.02 -21.93
N GLY A 355 -19.94 -7.07 -22.48
CA GLY A 355 -20.15 -7.53 -23.86
C GLY A 355 -19.39 -6.75 -24.92
N THR A 356 -18.43 -5.91 -24.57
CA THR A 356 -17.73 -5.05 -25.55
C THR A 356 -16.20 -5.05 -25.44
N HIS A 357 -15.62 -5.81 -24.54
CA HIS A 357 -14.17 -5.77 -24.27
C HIS A 357 -13.66 -4.35 -24.02
N THR A 358 -14.41 -3.55 -23.23
CA THR A 358 -14.15 -2.13 -22.99
C THR A 358 -14.10 -1.25 -24.25
N ALA A 359 -14.74 -1.69 -25.32
CA ALA A 359 -14.88 -0.89 -26.54
C ALA A 359 -16.18 -0.09 -26.54
N GLY A 360 -16.11 1.18 -26.94
CA GLY A 360 -17.25 2.10 -26.96
C GLY A 360 -16.93 3.40 -27.68
N GLN A 361 -17.32 4.52 -27.09
CA GLN A 361 -17.14 5.86 -27.58
C GLN A 361 -15.80 6.46 -27.15
N VAL A 362 -15.06 7.07 -28.06
CA VAL A 362 -13.88 7.89 -27.69
C VAL A 362 -14.37 9.21 -27.11
N ILE A 363 -13.89 9.55 -25.94
CA ILE A 363 -14.16 10.79 -25.23
C ILE A 363 -12.87 11.49 -24.82
N SER A 364 -12.96 12.75 -24.46
CA SER A 364 -11.87 13.45 -23.77
C SER A 364 -12.42 14.32 -22.65
N ILE A 365 -11.59 14.55 -21.61
CA ILE A 365 -11.92 15.39 -20.46
C ILE A 365 -10.75 16.34 -20.15
N ASN A 366 -11.05 17.58 -19.74
CA ASN A 366 -10.04 18.50 -19.20
C ASN A 366 -9.95 18.28 -17.69
N GLY A 367 -8.78 17.91 -17.19
CA GLY A 367 -8.54 17.60 -15.79
C GLY A 367 -7.16 18.06 -15.30
N ALA A 368 -6.63 19.20 -15.77
CA ALA A 368 -5.42 19.78 -15.20
C ALA A 368 -5.63 20.08 -13.70
N PRO A 369 -4.59 19.98 -12.84
CA PRO A 369 -4.74 20.04 -11.37
C PRO A 369 -5.47 21.27 -10.81
N ASN A 370 -5.52 22.35 -11.59
CA ASN A 370 -6.17 23.61 -11.19
C ASN A 370 -7.61 23.76 -11.73
N VAL A 371 -8.16 22.74 -12.37
CA VAL A 371 -9.54 22.74 -12.87
C VAL A 371 -10.45 22.15 -11.83
N PRO A 372 -11.37 22.90 -11.21
CA PRO A 372 -12.37 22.34 -10.31
C PRO A 372 -13.28 21.34 -11.02
N ALA A 373 -13.79 20.35 -10.31
CA ALA A 373 -14.61 19.28 -10.88
C ALA A 373 -15.85 19.82 -11.64
N ASP A 374 -16.53 20.83 -11.10
CA ASP A 374 -17.69 21.48 -11.72
C ASP A 374 -17.37 22.26 -13.01
N GLN A 375 -16.07 22.49 -13.30
CA GLN A 375 -15.57 23.11 -14.52
C GLN A 375 -14.97 22.12 -15.51
N MET A 376 -14.90 20.85 -15.15
CA MET A 376 -14.42 19.80 -16.05
C MET A 376 -15.49 19.55 -17.12
N VAL A 377 -15.04 19.35 -18.36
CA VAL A 377 -15.93 19.16 -19.51
C VAL A 377 -15.53 17.92 -20.27
N VAL A 378 -16.48 17.01 -20.42
CA VAL A 378 -16.36 15.86 -21.32
C VAL A 378 -16.71 16.28 -22.75
N ARG A 379 -15.89 15.86 -23.69
CA ARG A 379 -16.17 16.02 -25.14
C ARG A 379 -16.30 14.66 -25.79
N TYR A 380 -17.35 14.49 -26.58
CA TYR A 380 -17.50 13.32 -27.42
C TYR A 380 -16.62 13.48 -28.67
N VAL A 381 -15.61 12.64 -28.80
CA VAL A 381 -14.69 12.62 -29.93
C VAL A 381 -15.29 11.82 -31.08
N THR A 382 -15.93 10.69 -30.81
CA THR A 382 -16.74 9.93 -31.75
C THR A 382 -18.23 10.14 -31.47
N ASP A 383 -19.11 9.69 -32.39
CA ASP A 383 -20.54 9.89 -32.20
C ASP A 383 -21.07 9.21 -30.93
N ARG A 384 -22.02 9.87 -30.25
CA ARG A 384 -22.59 9.36 -28.98
C ARG A 384 -23.19 7.97 -29.10
N SER A 385 -23.74 7.61 -30.28
CA SER A 385 -24.28 6.26 -30.49
C SER A 385 -23.25 5.14 -30.33
N THR A 386 -21.97 5.44 -30.44
CA THR A 386 -20.87 4.45 -30.26
C THR A 386 -20.56 4.10 -28.80
N SER A 387 -21.20 4.77 -27.81
CA SER A 387 -21.05 4.45 -26.38
C SER A 387 -21.86 3.21 -25.96
N SER A 388 -22.67 2.67 -26.82
CA SER A 388 -23.52 1.50 -26.55
C SER A 388 -23.59 0.59 -27.75
N THR A 389 -23.97 -0.65 -27.53
CA THR A 389 -24.18 -1.61 -28.60
C THR A 389 -25.58 -1.49 -29.19
N SER A 390 -25.74 -1.84 -30.45
CA SER A 390 -27.04 -1.82 -31.15
C SER A 390 -27.15 -2.91 -32.20
N ASP A 391 -28.29 -3.62 -32.21
CA ASP A 391 -28.67 -4.55 -33.28
C ASP A 391 -29.14 -3.83 -34.53
N ASN A 392 -29.64 -2.62 -34.39
CA ASN A 392 -30.13 -1.77 -35.47
C ASN A 392 -29.48 -0.37 -35.39
N PRO A 393 -28.19 -0.28 -35.72
CA PRO A 393 -27.45 0.97 -35.57
C PRO A 393 -27.98 2.06 -36.50
N GLY A 394 -28.07 3.28 -36.02
CA GLY A 394 -28.27 4.45 -36.87
C GLY A 394 -27.04 4.73 -37.74
N PRO A 395 -27.17 5.59 -38.75
CA PRO A 395 -26.10 5.87 -39.71
C PRO A 395 -24.86 6.52 -39.09
N SER A 396 -24.97 7.10 -37.90
CA SER A 396 -23.86 7.71 -37.18
C SER A 396 -23.03 6.71 -36.35
N HIS A 397 -23.53 5.48 -36.17
CA HIS A 397 -22.82 4.47 -35.41
C HIS A 397 -21.72 3.83 -36.23
N SER A 398 -20.51 4.28 -36.09
CA SER A 398 -19.34 3.89 -36.90
C SER A 398 -18.57 2.66 -36.40
N GLY A 399 -19.15 1.89 -35.47
CA GLY A 399 -18.50 0.77 -34.79
C GLY A 399 -18.09 1.13 -33.37
N LEU A 400 -17.28 0.29 -32.75
CA LEU A 400 -16.81 0.47 -31.37
C LEU A 400 -15.29 0.69 -31.33
N TYR A 401 -14.85 1.51 -30.40
CA TYR A 401 -13.47 2.01 -30.26
C TYR A 401 -12.91 1.63 -28.91
N ARG A 402 -11.59 1.33 -28.83
CA ARG A 402 -10.83 1.22 -27.59
C ARG A 402 -9.42 1.77 -27.75
N ASP A 403 -8.66 1.84 -26.67
CA ASP A 403 -7.24 2.21 -26.59
C ASP A 403 -6.93 3.51 -27.35
N PRO A 404 -7.57 4.64 -27.04
CA PRO A 404 -7.29 5.90 -27.73
C PRO A 404 -5.87 6.36 -27.37
N LEU A 405 -5.03 6.56 -28.40
CA LEU A 405 -3.67 7.03 -28.25
C LEU A 405 -3.50 8.37 -29.00
N PRO A 406 -3.57 9.51 -28.30
CA PRO A 406 -3.16 10.78 -28.88
C PRO A 406 -1.63 10.80 -29.07
N LEU A 407 -1.18 11.19 -30.27
CA LEU A 407 0.23 11.20 -30.65
C LEU A 407 0.85 12.58 -30.52
N SER A 408 2.18 12.60 -30.47
CA SER A 408 2.97 13.83 -30.40
C SER A 408 2.85 14.74 -31.62
N ASP A 409 2.33 14.22 -32.76
CA ASP A 409 2.01 15.00 -33.97
C ASP A 409 0.57 15.53 -34.02
N GLY A 410 -0.25 15.25 -33.00
CA GLY A 410 -1.64 15.69 -32.89
C GLY A 410 -2.66 14.76 -33.53
N SER A 411 -2.23 13.67 -34.12
CA SER A 411 -3.14 12.64 -34.62
C SER A 411 -3.52 11.66 -33.49
N ILE A 412 -4.55 10.84 -33.71
CA ILE A 412 -5.05 9.89 -32.70
C ILE A 412 -5.17 8.51 -33.35
N ILE A 413 -4.57 7.52 -32.71
CA ILE A 413 -4.75 6.10 -33.04
C ILE A 413 -5.81 5.50 -32.12
N VAL A 414 -6.58 4.53 -32.62
CA VAL A 414 -7.54 3.74 -31.85
C VAL A 414 -7.48 2.28 -32.31
N SER A 415 -7.81 1.36 -31.43
CA SER A 415 -8.25 0.01 -31.79
C SER A 415 -9.74 0.08 -32.12
N HIS A 416 -10.16 -0.44 -33.26
CA HIS A 416 -11.53 -0.27 -33.76
C HIS A 416 -12.06 -1.52 -34.42
N THR A 417 -13.32 -1.86 -34.12
CA THR A 417 -14.14 -2.84 -34.84
C THR A 417 -15.34 -2.15 -35.49
N VAL A 418 -15.73 -2.64 -36.68
CA VAL A 418 -16.96 -2.17 -37.35
C VAL A 418 -18.23 -2.78 -36.76
N ALA A 419 -18.10 -3.78 -35.89
CA ALA A 419 -19.22 -4.39 -35.19
C ALA A 419 -19.92 -3.36 -34.28
N THR A 420 -21.24 -3.44 -34.24
CA THR A 420 -22.10 -2.56 -33.44
C THR A 420 -22.86 -3.31 -32.34
N ARG A 421 -22.76 -4.62 -32.32
CA ARG A 421 -23.40 -5.51 -31.34
C ARG A 421 -22.40 -5.91 -30.26
N GLN A 422 -22.91 -6.46 -29.18
CA GLN A 422 -22.07 -7.15 -28.20
C GLN A 422 -21.27 -8.27 -28.87
N ASP A 423 -20.09 -8.53 -28.37
CA ASP A 423 -19.28 -9.64 -28.85
C ASP A 423 -19.97 -10.98 -28.52
N SER A 424 -19.68 -11.96 -29.31
CA SER A 424 -20.15 -13.33 -29.10
C SER A 424 -19.39 -14.29 -30.00
N ASN A 425 -19.27 -15.52 -29.57
CA ASN A 425 -18.66 -16.55 -30.37
C ASN A 425 -19.49 -16.83 -31.61
N GLN A 426 -18.93 -16.52 -32.79
CA GLN A 426 -19.52 -16.81 -34.11
C GLN A 426 -19.08 -18.19 -34.66
N GLY A 427 -18.18 -18.87 -33.95
CA GLY A 427 -17.64 -20.18 -34.28
C GLY A 427 -18.22 -21.31 -33.43
N THR A 428 -17.37 -22.27 -33.09
CA THR A 428 -17.68 -23.40 -32.22
C THR A 428 -16.76 -23.37 -30.98
N SER A 429 -17.02 -24.20 -29.98
CA SER A 429 -16.13 -24.35 -28.82
C SER A 429 -14.71 -24.83 -29.17
N THR A 430 -14.59 -25.61 -30.28
CA THR A 430 -13.30 -26.10 -30.75
C THR A 430 -12.63 -25.20 -31.79
N ASN A 431 -13.34 -24.21 -32.31
CA ASN A 431 -12.84 -23.20 -33.24
C ASN A 431 -13.59 -21.88 -32.99
N PRO A 432 -13.27 -21.19 -31.91
CA PRO A 432 -13.94 -19.95 -31.52
C PRO A 432 -13.61 -18.82 -32.51
N LEU A 433 -14.58 -18.00 -32.78
CA LEU A 433 -14.46 -16.82 -33.63
C LEU A 433 -15.21 -15.66 -32.98
N SER A 434 -14.49 -14.65 -32.56
CA SER A 434 -15.11 -13.42 -32.08
C SER A 434 -15.82 -12.68 -33.23
N ARG A 435 -16.92 -12.00 -32.92
CA ARG A 435 -17.56 -11.04 -33.81
C ARG A 435 -16.67 -9.85 -34.09
N TYR A 436 -15.80 -9.49 -33.14
CA TYR A 436 -14.95 -8.31 -33.23
C TYR A 436 -13.67 -8.61 -34.00
N ASP A 437 -13.29 -7.68 -34.91
CA ASP A 437 -12.01 -7.61 -35.59
C ASP A 437 -11.36 -6.27 -35.20
N LEU A 438 -10.70 -6.24 -34.04
CA LEU A 438 -10.07 -5.03 -33.53
C LEU A 438 -8.78 -4.75 -34.29
N ARG A 439 -8.72 -3.59 -34.97
CA ARG A 439 -7.58 -3.17 -35.77
C ARG A 439 -7.15 -1.75 -35.41
N LEU A 440 -5.85 -1.52 -35.45
CA LEU A 440 -5.30 -0.17 -35.29
C LEU A 440 -5.67 0.73 -36.46
N LYS A 441 -6.30 1.85 -36.19
CA LYS A 441 -6.74 2.83 -37.18
C LYS A 441 -6.48 4.26 -36.69
N MET A 442 -6.29 5.18 -37.64
CA MET A 442 -6.30 6.61 -37.37
C MET A 442 -7.73 7.09 -37.16
N LEU A 443 -7.96 8.00 -36.24
CA LEU A 443 -9.17 8.80 -36.24
C LEU A 443 -9.09 9.90 -37.27
N VAL A 444 -10.13 10.05 -38.08
CA VAL A 444 -10.25 11.06 -39.12
C VAL A 444 -11.51 11.91 -38.92
N PRO A 445 -11.48 13.21 -39.16
CA PRO A 445 -12.65 14.08 -39.02
C PRO A 445 -13.82 13.64 -39.91
N SER A 446 -15.04 13.69 -39.36
CA SER A 446 -16.28 13.45 -40.07
C SER A 446 -17.38 14.35 -39.52
N GLY A 447 -17.54 15.54 -40.10
CA GLY A 447 -18.42 16.57 -39.54
C GLY A 447 -17.91 17.11 -38.21
N ASN A 448 -18.74 17.01 -37.16
CA ASN A 448 -18.40 17.49 -35.82
C ASN A 448 -17.74 16.41 -34.93
N VAL A 449 -17.56 15.20 -35.43
CA VAL A 449 -16.96 14.06 -34.71
C VAL A 449 -15.85 13.45 -35.55
N SER A 450 -15.17 12.47 -34.97
CA SER A 450 -14.17 11.67 -35.68
C SER A 450 -14.68 10.25 -35.89
N VAL A 451 -14.19 9.58 -36.92
CA VAL A 451 -14.46 8.19 -37.23
C VAL A 451 -13.18 7.42 -37.52
N ALA A 452 -13.22 6.10 -37.46
CA ALA A 452 -12.06 5.29 -37.80
C ALA A 452 -11.76 5.37 -39.30
N GLY A 453 -10.53 5.73 -39.64
CA GLY A 453 -10.00 5.74 -41.01
C GLY A 453 -9.45 4.40 -41.45
N ALA A 454 -8.42 4.42 -42.30
CA ALA A 454 -7.75 3.22 -42.78
C ALA A 454 -6.98 2.50 -41.67
N ALA A 455 -6.87 1.18 -41.81
CA ALA A 455 -6.03 0.38 -40.91
C ALA A 455 -4.55 0.70 -41.10
N LEU A 456 -3.81 0.71 -40.02
CA LEU A 456 -2.37 1.06 -39.97
C LEU A 456 -1.46 -0.09 -40.35
N THR A 457 -2.00 -1.30 -40.37
CA THR A 457 -1.29 -2.55 -40.70
C THR A 457 -2.02 -3.31 -41.78
N PRO A 458 -1.37 -4.21 -42.53
CA PRO A 458 -2.04 -5.08 -43.51
C PRO A 458 -2.93 -6.16 -42.86
N GLY A 459 -2.88 -6.29 -41.54
CA GLY A 459 -3.48 -7.36 -40.76
C GLY A 459 -2.49 -8.48 -40.42
N ILE A 460 -2.51 -8.92 -39.22
CA ILE A 460 -1.68 -10.00 -38.70
C ILE A 460 -2.57 -11.21 -38.52
N THR A 461 -2.23 -12.33 -39.18
CA THR A 461 -2.99 -13.59 -39.10
C THR A 461 -2.12 -14.67 -38.48
N LYS A 462 -2.75 -15.58 -37.74
CA LYS A 462 -2.05 -16.71 -37.11
C LYS A 462 -2.94 -17.96 -37.12
N SER A 463 -2.31 -19.13 -37.21
CA SER A 463 -3.00 -20.42 -37.04
C SER A 463 -2.37 -21.13 -35.85
N ILE A 464 -3.16 -21.41 -34.83
CA ILE A 464 -2.72 -22.02 -33.61
C ILE A 464 -3.63 -23.15 -33.14
N THR A 465 -3.09 -23.99 -32.26
CA THR A 465 -3.87 -25.01 -31.54
C THR A 465 -3.40 -25.04 -30.09
N TYR A 466 -4.30 -25.31 -29.16
CA TYR A 466 -3.98 -25.42 -27.71
C TYR A 466 -5.01 -26.30 -27.00
N TRP A 467 -4.60 -26.86 -25.86
CA TRP A 467 -5.49 -27.62 -24.98
C TRP A 467 -6.17 -26.69 -23.95
N SER A 468 -7.52 -26.79 -23.81
CA SER A 468 -8.35 -25.99 -22.89
C SER A 468 -9.43 -26.84 -22.22
N PRO A 469 -9.22 -27.39 -21.06
CA PRO A 469 -8.07 -28.23 -20.69
C PRO A 469 -8.20 -29.63 -21.34
N ASP A 470 -9.41 -30.03 -21.73
CA ASP A 470 -9.74 -31.33 -22.33
C ASP A 470 -10.05 -31.24 -23.82
N VAL A 471 -10.28 -30.04 -24.32
CA VAL A 471 -10.61 -29.76 -25.72
C VAL A 471 -9.40 -29.23 -26.47
N LEU A 472 -9.07 -29.79 -27.60
CA LEU A 472 -8.09 -29.21 -28.51
C LEU A 472 -8.76 -28.10 -29.33
N VAL A 473 -8.49 -26.87 -28.91
CA VAL A 473 -8.99 -25.68 -29.60
C VAL A 473 -8.09 -25.35 -30.79
N SER A 474 -8.67 -25.01 -31.90
CA SER A 474 -7.98 -24.56 -33.13
C SER A 474 -8.48 -23.18 -33.51
N TYR A 475 -7.57 -22.26 -33.74
CA TYR A 475 -7.87 -20.93 -34.24
C TYR A 475 -7.06 -20.66 -35.51
N SER A 476 -7.68 -20.12 -36.53
CA SER A 476 -6.99 -19.66 -37.72
C SER A 476 -7.69 -18.42 -38.26
N GLY A 477 -7.04 -17.27 -38.12
CA GLY A 477 -7.68 -16.00 -38.48
C GLY A 477 -6.82 -14.78 -38.15
N PRO A 478 -7.41 -13.58 -38.28
CA PRO A 478 -6.74 -12.33 -37.89
C PRO A 478 -6.59 -12.23 -36.37
N LEU A 479 -5.45 -11.76 -35.93
CA LEU A 479 -5.25 -11.35 -34.53
C LEU A 479 -5.83 -9.95 -34.31
N TRP A 480 -6.34 -9.67 -33.11
CA TRP A 480 -6.62 -8.32 -32.69
C TRP A 480 -5.32 -7.51 -32.59
N GLU A 481 -5.40 -6.24 -32.94
CA GLU A 481 -4.32 -5.26 -32.78
C GLU A 481 -4.81 -4.20 -31.78
N ILE A 482 -4.19 -4.18 -30.61
CA ILE A 482 -4.69 -3.44 -29.45
C ILE A 482 -3.55 -2.79 -28.67
N GLU A 483 -3.89 -1.92 -27.73
CA GLU A 483 -2.97 -1.30 -26.76
C GLU A 483 -1.77 -0.63 -27.42
N PRO A 484 -1.96 0.28 -28.38
CA PRO A 484 -0.84 0.99 -28.99
C PRO A 484 -0.20 1.97 -28.02
N VAL A 485 1.14 2.11 -28.12
CA VAL A 485 1.92 3.13 -27.42
C VAL A 485 2.94 3.78 -28.35
N GLU A 486 3.09 5.08 -28.27
CA GLU A 486 4.01 5.85 -29.10
C GLU A 486 5.45 5.76 -28.57
N LEU A 487 6.39 5.33 -29.39
CA LEU A 487 7.79 5.17 -29.04
C LEU A 487 8.55 6.49 -29.23
N VAL A 488 8.41 7.39 -28.28
CA VAL A 488 9.09 8.69 -28.27
C VAL A 488 9.67 9.01 -26.90
N ALA A 489 10.78 9.74 -26.88
CA ALA A 489 11.32 10.25 -25.62
C ALA A 489 10.40 11.37 -25.09
N ARG A 490 10.18 11.39 -23.78
CA ARG A 490 9.36 12.37 -23.07
C ARG A 490 10.13 12.95 -21.90
N SER A 491 9.86 14.21 -21.58
CA SER A 491 10.41 14.82 -20.36
C SER A 491 9.81 14.15 -19.12
N ILE A 492 10.65 13.80 -18.17
CA ILE A 492 10.19 13.30 -16.86
C ILE A 492 9.48 14.46 -16.14
N PRO A 493 8.22 14.30 -15.72
CA PRO A 493 7.51 15.32 -14.96
C PRO A 493 8.10 15.47 -13.55
N PRO A 494 7.86 16.62 -12.88
CA PRO A 494 8.28 16.78 -11.49
C PRO A 494 7.50 15.83 -10.58
N ARG A 495 8.18 15.18 -9.66
CA ARG A 495 7.53 14.39 -8.62
C ARG A 495 6.70 15.28 -7.70
N ARG A 496 5.46 14.91 -7.45
CA ARG A 496 4.58 15.61 -6.52
C ARG A 496 4.81 15.13 -5.09
N LEU A 497 4.84 16.10 -4.17
CA LEU A 497 4.90 15.85 -2.74
C LEU A 497 3.75 16.63 -2.07
N PRO A 498 3.02 16.01 -1.12
CA PRO A 498 1.95 16.68 -0.41
C PRO A 498 2.51 17.84 0.44
N GLN A 499 1.84 18.97 0.41
CA GLN A 499 2.19 20.14 1.23
C GLN A 499 1.05 20.46 2.18
N LEU A 500 1.38 20.54 3.47
CA LEU A 500 0.40 20.97 4.47
C LEU A 500 0.02 22.42 4.24
N ALA A 501 -1.26 22.71 4.19
CA ALA A 501 -1.77 24.06 3.95
C ALA A 501 -1.59 24.99 5.18
N SER A 502 -1.61 26.30 4.93
CA SER A 502 -1.38 27.32 5.96
C SER A 502 -2.33 27.23 7.19
N PRO A 503 -3.64 26.96 7.06
CA PRO A 503 -4.49 26.82 8.24
C PRO A 503 -4.02 25.72 9.20
N GLU A 504 -3.68 24.54 8.68
CA GLU A 504 -3.23 23.40 9.48
C GLU A 504 -1.82 23.65 10.02
N GLN A 505 -0.89 24.20 9.22
CA GLN A 505 0.45 24.59 9.70
C GLN A 505 0.34 25.52 10.93
N SER A 506 -0.57 26.50 10.87
CA SER A 506 -0.79 27.42 12.00
C SER A 506 -1.29 26.71 13.26
N VAL A 507 -2.12 25.67 13.12
CA VAL A 507 -2.59 24.87 14.26
C VAL A 507 -1.43 24.09 14.88
N PHE A 508 -0.59 23.45 14.08
CA PHE A 508 0.61 22.75 14.56
C PHE A 508 1.55 23.68 15.32
N GLN A 509 1.86 24.86 14.75
CA GLN A 509 2.69 25.88 15.40
C GLN A 509 2.10 26.35 16.73
N GLN A 510 0.80 26.67 16.77
CA GLN A 510 0.12 27.10 18.00
C GLN A 510 0.03 25.98 19.04
N ALA A 511 -0.05 24.73 18.61
CA ALA A 511 -0.01 23.57 19.49
C ALA A 511 1.41 23.28 19.99
N GLY A 512 2.45 23.89 19.41
CA GLY A 512 3.84 23.59 19.75
C GLY A 512 4.23 22.16 19.38
N VAL A 513 3.68 21.64 18.27
CA VAL A 513 3.99 20.30 17.73
C VAL A 513 4.71 20.48 16.40
N ASP A 514 5.89 19.87 16.28
CA ASP A 514 6.59 19.81 15.00
C ASP A 514 5.86 18.88 14.03
N VAL A 515 5.72 19.32 12.78
CA VAL A 515 4.96 18.54 11.76
C VAL A 515 5.70 17.27 11.36
N GLU A 516 7.02 17.32 11.24
CA GLU A 516 7.80 16.16 10.82
C GLU A 516 7.95 15.14 11.94
N ASP A 517 8.06 15.57 13.19
CA ASP A 517 8.00 14.67 14.36
C ASP A 517 6.64 13.99 14.45
N PHE A 518 5.56 14.73 14.20
CA PHE A 518 4.23 14.13 14.17
C PHE A 518 4.04 13.16 13.01
N LYS A 519 4.53 13.49 11.80
CA LYS A 519 4.55 12.57 10.66
C LYS A 519 5.39 11.32 10.95
N SER A 520 6.52 11.48 11.61
CA SER A 520 7.35 10.36 12.06
C SER A 520 6.61 9.47 13.05
N TYR A 521 5.87 10.04 13.99
CA TYR A 521 4.95 9.29 14.85
C TYR A 521 3.91 8.52 14.04
N LEU A 522 3.30 9.14 13.02
CA LEU A 522 2.32 8.47 12.16
C LEU A 522 2.94 7.31 11.39
N ARG A 523 4.14 7.49 10.81
CA ARG A 523 4.87 6.43 10.08
C ARG A 523 5.16 5.25 10.99
N ARG A 524 5.74 5.49 12.16
CA ARG A 524 6.06 4.45 13.16
C ARG A 524 4.83 3.66 13.61
N ASN A 525 3.67 4.31 13.62
CA ASN A 525 2.43 3.69 14.08
C ASN A 525 1.58 3.14 12.93
N ASN A 526 2.11 3.12 11.70
CA ASN A 526 1.36 2.79 10.49
C ASN A 526 0.01 3.52 10.44
N LEU A 527 0.02 4.81 10.79
CA LEU A 527 -1.14 5.68 10.86
C LEU A 527 -1.05 6.80 9.82
N SER A 528 -2.20 7.39 9.57
CA SER A 528 -2.38 8.64 8.82
C SER A 528 -3.32 9.55 9.61
N LEU A 529 -3.29 10.83 9.33
CA LEU A 529 -4.22 11.81 9.88
C LEU A 529 -5.14 12.33 8.78
N ILE A 530 -6.44 12.21 8.97
CA ILE A 530 -7.44 12.84 8.11
C ILE A 530 -8.08 14.04 8.83
N ILE A 531 -8.24 15.14 8.09
CA ILE A 531 -8.77 16.40 8.60
C ILE A 531 -9.83 16.92 7.63
N SER A 532 -10.97 17.41 8.15
CA SER A 532 -11.84 18.30 7.38
C SER A 532 -12.01 19.62 8.12
N ARG A 533 -11.98 20.72 7.37
CA ARG A 533 -12.13 22.05 7.94
C ARG A 533 -13.54 22.37 8.37
N ASN A 534 -14.54 21.96 7.58
CA ASN A 534 -15.95 22.15 7.94
C ASN A 534 -16.85 21.21 7.14
N VAL A 535 -17.43 20.21 7.80
CA VAL A 535 -18.31 19.22 7.17
C VAL A 535 -19.73 19.73 6.88
N THR A 536 -20.12 20.90 7.39
CA THR A 536 -21.42 21.49 7.05
C THR A 536 -21.40 22.14 5.67
N THR A 537 -20.23 22.35 5.07
CA THR A 537 -20.09 22.83 3.70
C THR A 537 -19.94 21.64 2.76
N ARG A 538 -20.62 21.69 1.63
CA ARG A 538 -20.60 20.67 0.61
C ARG A 538 -20.66 21.30 -0.77
N ASP A 539 -20.25 20.55 -1.78
CA ASP A 539 -20.29 21.03 -3.15
C ASP A 539 -21.68 21.46 -3.58
N ALA A 540 -21.74 22.49 -4.39
CA ALA A 540 -23.02 23.03 -4.88
C ALA A 540 -23.87 21.98 -5.62
N ARG A 541 -23.27 20.91 -6.11
CA ARG A 541 -23.92 19.84 -6.87
C ARG A 541 -24.22 18.58 -6.07
N ASP A 542 -23.64 18.44 -4.87
CA ASP A 542 -23.88 17.27 -4.02
C ASP A 542 -25.20 17.40 -3.23
N SER A 543 -26.31 17.51 -3.95
CA SER A 543 -27.64 17.63 -3.38
C SER A 543 -28.42 16.32 -3.29
N GLN A 544 -27.76 15.19 -3.56
CA GLN A 544 -28.38 13.86 -3.41
C GLN A 544 -28.30 13.28 -2.01
N GLN A 545 -27.53 13.90 -1.14
CA GLN A 545 -27.49 13.58 0.27
C GLN A 545 -27.80 14.85 1.06
N PRO A 546 -28.24 14.72 2.32
CA PRO A 546 -28.52 15.89 3.16
C PRO A 546 -27.34 16.87 3.16
N PHE A 547 -27.55 18.11 2.79
CA PHE A 547 -26.55 19.17 2.77
C PHE A 547 -26.87 20.36 3.68
N ASN A 548 -28.10 20.51 4.16
CA ASN A 548 -28.44 21.51 5.17
C ASN A 548 -28.09 20.95 6.55
N LEU A 549 -26.80 20.97 6.86
CA LEU A 549 -26.24 20.34 8.04
C LEU A 549 -25.99 21.34 9.15
N HIS A 550 -26.27 20.93 10.38
CA HIS A 550 -26.04 21.71 11.59
C HIS A 550 -25.23 20.88 12.59
N VAL A 551 -24.14 21.41 13.11
CA VAL A 551 -23.37 20.73 14.15
C VAL A 551 -24.14 20.85 15.47
N ALA A 552 -24.58 19.70 15.99
CA ALA A 552 -25.39 19.62 17.19
C ALA A 552 -24.73 20.30 18.39
N GLY A 553 -25.50 21.15 19.07
CA GLY A 553 -25.00 21.91 20.21
C GLY A 553 -24.11 23.11 19.87
N SER A 554 -23.98 23.49 18.62
CA SER A 554 -23.22 24.66 18.16
C SER A 554 -24.10 25.60 17.33
N ALA A 555 -23.53 26.69 16.82
CA ALA A 555 -24.17 27.58 15.86
C ALA A 555 -23.73 27.28 14.41
N THR A 556 -22.94 26.26 14.19
CA THR A 556 -22.29 26.00 12.90
C THR A 556 -23.26 25.31 11.95
N GLN A 557 -23.59 26.01 10.89
CA GLN A 557 -24.43 25.59 9.78
C GLN A 557 -24.04 26.43 8.57
N THR A 558 -23.87 25.83 7.41
CA THR A 558 -23.46 26.58 6.20
C THR A 558 -24.66 27.04 5.40
N VAL A 559 -25.66 26.21 5.21
CA VAL A 559 -26.88 26.53 4.47
C VAL A 559 -27.97 26.98 5.48
N GLY A 560 -28.54 28.13 5.20
CA GLY A 560 -29.63 28.69 6.04
C GLY A 560 -31.01 28.66 5.38
N ASP A 561 -31.13 27.89 4.28
CA ASP A 561 -32.36 27.86 3.49
C ASP A 561 -33.48 27.05 4.14
N GLY A 562 -34.73 27.30 3.66
CA GLY A 562 -35.90 26.50 4.03
C GLY A 562 -35.70 25.04 3.59
N GLY A 563 -35.99 24.12 4.46
CA GLY A 563 -35.80 22.69 4.24
C GLY A 563 -35.53 22.00 5.55
N LYS A 564 -35.35 20.70 5.50
CA LYS A 564 -34.98 19.94 6.68
C LYS A 564 -33.54 20.24 7.06
N VAL A 565 -33.33 20.58 8.31
CA VAL A 565 -32.00 20.72 8.89
C VAL A 565 -31.62 19.40 9.56
N TYR A 566 -30.45 18.87 9.25
CA TYR A 566 -29.95 17.61 9.79
C TYR A 566 -28.87 17.90 10.82
N ASP A 567 -29.12 17.51 12.07
CA ASP A 567 -28.09 17.56 13.12
C ASP A 567 -27.04 16.49 12.87
N ILE A 568 -25.76 16.87 12.99
CA ILE A 568 -24.59 15.95 12.91
C ILE A 568 -23.72 16.14 14.14
N ALA A 569 -23.11 15.06 14.62
CA ALA A 569 -22.30 15.09 15.83
C ALA A 569 -20.98 14.31 15.72
N HIS A 570 -20.92 13.28 14.89
CA HIS A 570 -19.78 12.37 14.83
C HIS A 570 -19.40 12.04 13.37
N LEU A 571 -18.11 11.77 13.15
CA LEU A 571 -17.63 11.07 11.97
C LEU A 571 -17.37 9.61 12.37
N GLN A 572 -18.12 8.68 11.80
CA GLN A 572 -17.94 7.25 12.02
C GLN A 572 -17.15 6.65 10.87
N ILE A 573 -16.07 5.94 11.17
CA ILE A 573 -15.10 5.42 10.20
C ILE A 573 -15.27 3.91 10.06
N PHE A 574 -15.23 3.44 8.81
CA PHE A 574 -15.30 2.06 8.44
C PHE A 574 -14.05 1.67 7.63
N GLN A 575 -13.72 0.42 7.66
CA GLN A 575 -12.69 -0.18 6.81
C GLN A 575 -13.29 -1.25 5.91
N GLY A 576 -12.74 -1.39 4.71
CA GLY A 576 -12.95 -2.56 3.88
C GLY A 576 -12.25 -3.74 4.54
N ASP A 577 -12.99 -4.77 4.90
CA ASP A 577 -12.39 -5.95 5.52
C ASP A 577 -11.47 -6.66 4.51
N LEU A 578 -10.30 -7.06 4.96
CA LEU A 578 -9.38 -7.85 4.17
C LEU A 578 -9.99 -9.23 3.94
N ILE A 579 -10.22 -9.57 2.70
CA ILE A 579 -10.91 -10.80 2.36
C ILE A 579 -10.03 -11.99 2.65
N ARG A 580 -10.47 -12.80 3.61
CA ARG A 580 -9.74 -14.00 4.06
C ARG A 580 -10.10 -15.22 3.29
N GLY A 581 -10.78 -15.04 2.21
CA GLY A 581 -11.25 -16.12 1.39
C GLY A 581 -12.56 -16.71 1.86
N TYR A 582 -13.16 -17.31 0.90
CA TYR A 582 -14.39 -18.02 0.96
C TYR A 582 -14.15 -19.37 1.58
N ARG A 583 -14.98 -19.78 2.52
CA ARG A 583 -14.93 -21.13 3.06
C ARG A 583 -16.25 -21.82 2.80
N ASP A 584 -16.24 -23.14 2.79
CA ASP A 584 -17.45 -23.92 2.63
C ASP A 584 -18.48 -23.57 3.71
N TYR A 585 -19.68 -23.39 3.27
CA TYR A 585 -20.81 -22.96 4.03
C TYR A 585 -21.53 -24.09 4.72
N SER A 586 -21.80 -23.96 5.99
CA SER A 586 -22.85 -24.69 6.67
C SER A 586 -23.89 -23.70 7.20
N ASP A 587 -25.15 -24.04 6.96
CA ASP A 587 -26.35 -23.23 7.16
C ASP A 587 -26.50 -22.41 8.43
N ASN A 588 -25.71 -21.86 9.13
CA ASN A 588 -25.84 -20.95 10.27
C ASN A 588 -24.61 -20.85 11.16
N GLY A 589 -23.43 -21.18 10.65
CA GLY A 589 -22.18 -21.07 11.41
C GLY A 589 -21.11 -20.33 10.63
N PRO A 590 -20.01 -19.94 11.29
CA PRO A 590 -18.86 -19.42 10.60
C PRO A 590 -18.33 -20.44 9.57
N PRO A 591 -17.83 -19.99 8.42
CA PRO A 591 -17.38 -20.89 7.36
C PRO A 591 -16.29 -21.85 7.85
N THR A 592 -16.35 -23.09 7.41
CA THR A 592 -15.37 -24.14 7.70
C THR A 592 -14.58 -24.47 6.44
N GLY A 593 -13.43 -25.09 6.56
CA GLY A 593 -12.59 -25.47 5.42
C GLY A 593 -11.45 -24.48 5.13
N PRO A 594 -10.61 -24.76 4.14
CA PRO A 594 -9.51 -23.88 3.77
C PRO A 594 -10.04 -22.57 3.16
N PRO A 595 -9.33 -21.44 3.35
CA PRO A 595 -9.68 -20.19 2.68
C PRO A 595 -9.62 -20.34 1.16
N GLN A 596 -10.65 -19.86 0.49
CA GLN A 596 -10.67 -19.64 -0.96
C GLN A 596 -10.74 -18.15 -1.23
N ALA A 597 -10.55 -17.71 -2.46
CA ALA A 597 -10.67 -16.32 -2.80
C ALA A 597 -12.03 -15.73 -2.39
N GLY A 598 -12.02 -14.59 -1.74
CA GLY A 598 -13.23 -13.89 -1.29
C GLY A 598 -13.97 -13.20 -2.43
N ARG A 599 -15.20 -12.83 -2.22
CA ARG A 599 -16.07 -12.27 -3.26
C ARG A 599 -16.51 -10.83 -3.06
N ARG A 600 -16.40 -10.26 -1.86
CA ARG A 600 -16.87 -8.89 -1.67
C ARG A 600 -16.25 -8.20 -0.48
N VAL A 601 -16.23 -6.88 -0.55
CA VAL A 601 -15.87 -6.01 0.56
C VAL A 601 -17.06 -5.86 1.47
N LEU A 602 -16.80 -6.05 2.76
CA LEU A 602 -17.71 -5.64 3.81
C LEU A 602 -17.13 -4.42 4.52
N ALA A 603 -17.93 -3.38 4.61
CA ALA A 603 -17.58 -2.25 5.45
C ALA A 603 -17.75 -2.66 6.92
N GLN A 604 -16.66 -2.67 7.65
CA GLN A 604 -16.63 -2.96 9.07
C GLN A 604 -16.23 -1.71 9.84
N TYR A 605 -16.66 -1.58 11.09
CA TYR A 605 -16.04 -0.61 12.00
C TYR A 605 -14.54 -0.89 12.09
N LEU A 606 -13.73 0.13 12.31
CA LEU A 606 -12.32 -0.08 12.57
C LEU A 606 -12.14 -1.18 13.62
N HIS A 607 -11.36 -2.23 13.28
CA HIS A 607 -11.14 -3.35 14.20
C HIS A 607 -10.35 -2.89 15.43
N ASP A 608 -9.34 -2.06 15.19
CA ASP A 608 -8.44 -1.60 16.22
C ASP A 608 -8.79 -0.17 16.64
N SER A 609 -9.00 0.03 17.93
CA SER A 609 -9.17 1.37 18.47
C SER A 609 -7.83 2.11 18.45
N ILE A 610 -7.82 3.30 17.86
CA ILE A 610 -6.62 4.15 17.89
C ILE A 610 -6.69 5.03 19.12
N SER A 611 -5.98 4.64 20.15
CA SER A 611 -5.98 5.31 21.48
C SER A 611 -5.49 6.77 21.44
N ALA A 612 -4.79 7.15 20.37
CA ALA A 612 -4.35 8.53 20.14
C ALA A 612 -5.43 9.45 19.56
N ASN A 613 -6.57 8.92 19.16
CA ASN A 613 -7.74 9.74 18.88
C ASN A 613 -8.38 10.26 20.17
N VAL A 614 -8.93 11.46 20.10
CA VAL A 614 -9.71 12.02 21.22
C VAL A 614 -10.91 11.09 21.50
N PRO A 615 -11.08 10.59 22.73
CA PRO A 615 -12.16 9.67 23.04
C PRO A 615 -13.56 10.28 22.76
N ASP A 616 -14.42 9.51 22.13
CA ASP A 616 -15.84 9.87 21.85
C ASP A 616 -16.79 8.89 22.53
N PRO A 617 -17.02 9.01 23.85
CA PRO A 617 -17.82 8.05 24.61
C PRO A 617 -19.32 8.11 24.27
N THR A 618 -19.75 9.14 23.55
CA THR A 618 -21.17 9.34 23.15
C THR A 618 -21.44 8.94 21.72
N GLY A 619 -20.38 8.76 20.93
CA GLY A 619 -20.49 8.41 19.52
C GLY A 619 -20.66 6.91 19.28
N PRO A 620 -21.05 6.52 18.07
CA PRO A 620 -21.09 5.12 17.68
C PRO A 620 -19.67 4.52 17.59
N THR A 621 -19.57 3.19 17.59
CA THR A 621 -18.30 2.49 17.47
C THR A 621 -17.51 2.98 16.26
N GLY A 622 -16.20 3.25 16.43
CA GLY A 622 -15.31 3.72 15.37
C GLY A 622 -15.49 5.21 15.01
N SER A 623 -16.10 6.00 15.87
CA SER A 623 -16.30 7.41 15.60
C SER A 623 -15.31 8.34 16.29
N VAL A 624 -15.18 9.54 15.73
CA VAL A 624 -14.62 10.73 16.36
C VAL A 624 -15.67 11.84 16.39
N ARG A 625 -15.62 12.70 17.42
CA ARG A 625 -16.56 13.80 17.58
C ARG A 625 -16.23 14.96 16.66
N LEU A 626 -17.24 15.60 16.10
CA LEU A 626 -17.09 16.87 15.38
C LEU A 626 -16.84 18.01 16.38
N ALA A 627 -15.92 18.91 16.04
CA ALA A 627 -15.72 20.13 16.79
C ALA A 627 -16.83 21.17 16.53
N SER A 628 -16.96 22.18 17.38
CA SER A 628 -18.03 23.18 17.30
C SER A 628 -17.97 24.08 16.06
N ASP A 629 -16.80 24.12 15.36
CA ASP A 629 -16.62 24.82 14.09
C ASP A 629 -16.95 23.97 12.86
N GLY A 630 -17.40 22.72 13.07
CA GLY A 630 -17.72 21.76 12.02
C GLY A 630 -16.51 20.98 11.50
N SER A 631 -15.33 21.14 12.10
CA SER A 631 -14.15 20.38 11.72
C SER A 631 -14.11 18.99 12.38
N TYR A 632 -13.38 18.07 11.75
CA TYR A 632 -12.92 16.83 12.39
C TYR A 632 -11.43 16.61 12.15
N ALA A 633 -10.81 15.85 13.03
CA ALA A 633 -9.47 15.29 12.85
C ALA A 633 -9.45 13.89 13.44
N ALA A 634 -8.99 12.92 12.66
CA ALA A 634 -8.95 11.53 13.07
C ALA A 634 -7.66 10.86 12.61
N LEU A 635 -7.00 10.14 13.50
CA LEU A 635 -5.98 9.19 13.17
C LEU A 635 -6.65 7.93 12.63
N VAL A 636 -6.14 7.42 11.52
CA VAL A 636 -6.66 6.25 10.83
C VAL A 636 -5.52 5.30 10.47
N PRO A 637 -5.77 3.98 10.37
CA PRO A 637 -4.74 3.04 9.92
C PRO A 637 -4.38 3.30 8.46
N ALA A 638 -3.07 3.28 8.17
CA ALA A 638 -2.57 3.46 6.82
C ALA A 638 -2.73 2.19 5.97
N ARG A 639 -2.67 2.35 4.65
CA ARG A 639 -2.72 1.28 3.63
C ARG A 639 -3.95 0.39 3.71
N ARG A 640 -5.06 0.91 4.24
CA ARG A 640 -6.36 0.24 4.27
C ARG A 640 -7.36 0.97 3.41
N ALA A 641 -8.33 0.26 2.89
CA ALA A 641 -9.48 0.85 2.24
C ALA A 641 -10.44 1.37 3.32
N LEU A 642 -10.59 2.68 3.42
CA LEU A 642 -11.40 3.36 4.42
C LEU A 642 -12.56 4.12 3.79
N THR A 643 -13.67 4.16 4.49
CA THR A 643 -14.81 5.02 4.18
C THR A 643 -15.44 5.52 5.48
N TRP A 644 -16.39 6.45 5.44
CA TRP A 644 -16.99 7.03 6.63
C TRP A 644 -18.38 7.58 6.39
N GLN A 645 -19.08 7.90 7.50
CA GLN A 645 -20.33 8.64 7.49
C GLN A 645 -20.35 9.69 8.59
N LEU A 646 -21.07 10.78 8.35
CA LEU A 646 -21.50 11.69 9.39
C LEU A 646 -22.76 11.13 10.05
N THR A 647 -22.80 11.11 11.38
CA THR A 647 -23.94 10.63 12.14
C THR A 647 -24.57 11.74 12.98
N ASP A 648 -25.86 11.59 13.27
CA ASP A 648 -26.54 12.42 14.22
C ASP A 648 -26.07 12.14 15.67
N PRO A 649 -26.56 12.90 16.67
CA PRO A 649 -26.24 12.66 18.08
C PRO A 649 -26.66 11.27 18.62
N ALA A 650 -27.57 10.58 17.94
CA ALA A 650 -28.01 9.24 18.29
C ALA A 650 -27.17 8.14 17.59
N GLY A 651 -26.25 8.52 16.71
CA GLY A 651 -25.41 7.60 15.95
C GLY A 651 -26.01 7.15 14.62
N ALA A 652 -27.16 7.67 14.21
CA ALA A 652 -27.75 7.35 12.92
C ALA A 652 -27.04 8.08 11.77
N GLY A 653 -26.77 7.39 10.66
CA GLY A 653 -26.08 7.95 9.51
C GLY A 653 -26.90 9.03 8.80
N VAL A 654 -26.29 10.17 8.54
CA VAL A 654 -26.89 11.32 7.86
C VAL A 654 -26.31 11.51 6.46
N VAL A 655 -24.98 11.58 6.37
CA VAL A 655 -24.24 11.74 5.11
C VAL A 655 -23.21 10.63 5.02
N ARG A 656 -23.08 10.01 3.86
CA ARG A 656 -22.21 8.85 3.65
C ARG A 656 -21.22 9.11 2.55
N GLU A 657 -19.94 8.79 2.83
CA GLU A 657 -18.93 8.62 1.78
C GLU A 657 -19.20 7.33 1.03
N ARG A 658 -18.93 7.33 -0.27
CA ARG A 658 -19.20 6.16 -1.14
C ARG A 658 -17.95 5.60 -1.79
N TYR A 659 -16.84 6.26 -1.59
CA TYR A 659 -15.56 5.83 -2.10
C TYR A 659 -14.72 5.19 -1.00
N TRP A 660 -13.95 4.21 -1.38
CA TRP A 660 -12.88 3.69 -0.55
C TRP A 660 -11.63 4.54 -0.76
N LEU A 661 -11.06 5.05 0.30
CA LEU A 661 -9.86 5.87 0.27
C LEU A 661 -8.73 5.17 1.02
N THR A 662 -7.52 5.26 0.48
CA THR A 662 -6.31 4.71 1.06
C THR A 662 -5.36 5.84 1.41
N PHE A 663 -4.72 5.77 2.57
CA PHE A 663 -3.76 6.76 3.05
C PHE A 663 -2.41 6.08 3.32
N GLN A 664 -1.32 6.83 3.18
CA GLN A 664 0.02 6.31 3.42
C GLN A 664 0.49 6.59 4.86
N PRO A 665 1.40 5.75 5.43
CA PRO A 665 1.97 6.04 6.74
C PRO A 665 2.65 7.40 6.78
N GLY A 666 2.24 8.24 7.73
CA GLY A 666 2.75 9.60 7.84
C GLY A 666 2.00 10.66 7.01
N GLU A 667 1.00 10.27 6.24
CA GLU A 667 0.19 11.22 5.48
C GLU A 667 -0.68 12.06 6.41
N ILE A 668 -0.73 13.36 6.14
CA ILE A 668 -1.70 14.30 6.71
C ILE A 668 -2.60 14.76 5.58
N ARG A 669 -3.76 14.15 5.48
CA ARG A 669 -4.75 14.47 4.45
C ARG A 669 -5.70 15.54 4.91
N VAL A 670 -5.81 16.63 4.17
CA VAL A 670 -6.72 17.74 4.48
C VAL A 670 -7.80 17.82 3.41
N CYS A 671 -9.04 17.70 3.85
CA CYS A 671 -10.23 17.99 3.05
C CYS A 671 -10.77 19.38 3.43
N GLY A 672 -11.04 20.22 2.46
CA GLY A 672 -11.67 21.54 2.72
C GLY A 672 -13.08 21.39 3.26
N SER A 673 -13.83 20.42 2.75
CA SER A 673 -15.22 20.11 3.12
C SER A 673 -15.48 18.61 2.96
N CYS A 674 -16.66 18.12 3.36
CA CYS A 674 -17.13 16.79 2.96
C CYS A 674 -17.67 16.86 1.54
N HIS A 675 -17.00 16.20 0.62
CA HIS A 675 -17.22 16.22 -0.82
C HIS A 675 -16.68 17.44 -1.57
N GLY A 676 -15.43 17.33 -1.91
CA GLY A 676 -14.81 18.02 -2.99
C GLY A 676 -14.41 19.46 -2.74
N VAL A 677 -13.56 19.93 -3.63
CA VAL A 677 -13.19 21.35 -3.75
C VAL A 677 -13.72 21.82 -5.11
N ASN A 678 -15.01 21.94 -5.24
CA ASN A 678 -15.62 22.64 -6.36
C ASN A 678 -15.43 24.15 -6.22
N SER A 679 -15.78 24.88 -7.24
CA SER A 679 -15.62 26.36 -7.24
C SER A 679 -16.40 27.02 -6.12
N HIS A 680 -17.57 26.47 -5.76
CA HIS A 680 -18.45 27.00 -4.72
C HIS A 680 -19.19 25.89 -3.98
N ASP A 681 -19.50 26.13 -2.69
CA ASP A 681 -20.40 25.31 -1.91
C ASP A 681 -21.88 25.67 -2.17
N GLN A 682 -22.82 24.97 -1.53
CA GLN A 682 -24.26 25.20 -1.65
C GLN A 682 -24.69 26.60 -1.24
N ALA A 683 -23.90 27.29 -0.42
CA ALA A 683 -24.13 28.68 -0.02
C ALA A 683 -23.44 29.70 -0.94
N GLY A 684 -22.84 29.27 -2.05
CA GLY A 684 -22.10 30.13 -2.98
C GLY A 684 -20.76 30.62 -2.45
N LYS A 685 -20.19 29.96 -1.43
CA LYS A 685 -18.90 30.32 -0.82
C LYS A 685 -17.79 29.41 -1.34
N THR A 686 -16.57 29.93 -1.33
CA THR A 686 -15.36 29.11 -1.61
C THR A 686 -15.07 28.14 -0.46
N ALA A 687 -14.18 27.16 -0.71
CA ALA A 687 -13.77 26.19 0.30
C ALA A 687 -13.36 26.83 1.63
N PRO A 688 -13.71 26.24 2.79
CA PRO A 688 -13.36 26.75 4.12
C PRO A 688 -11.86 26.95 4.30
N GLN A 689 -11.50 28.06 4.95
CA GLN A 689 -10.11 28.41 5.26
C GLN A 689 -9.86 28.58 6.77
N ASN A 690 -10.78 28.11 7.61
CA ASN A 690 -10.63 28.14 9.06
C ASN A 690 -9.52 27.19 9.51
N ALA A 691 -8.83 27.54 10.60
CA ALA A 691 -7.93 26.65 11.31
C ALA A 691 -8.78 25.59 12.05
N PRO A 692 -8.64 24.29 11.75
CA PRO A 692 -9.54 23.27 12.28
C PRO A 692 -9.43 23.13 13.81
N GLN A 693 -10.53 23.35 14.54
CA GLN A 693 -10.55 23.18 16.01
C GLN A 693 -10.30 21.71 16.39
N ALA A 694 -10.86 20.76 15.64
CA ALA A 694 -10.67 19.34 15.92
C ALA A 694 -9.18 18.90 15.82
N LEU A 695 -8.42 19.50 14.90
CA LEU A 695 -6.97 19.24 14.82
C LEU A 695 -6.27 19.76 16.08
N ARG A 696 -6.67 20.95 16.58
CA ARG A 696 -6.10 21.49 17.80
C ARG A 696 -6.38 20.57 18.99
N ASP A 697 -7.62 20.13 19.14
CA ASP A 697 -8.04 19.23 20.20
C ASP A 697 -7.29 17.89 20.15
N LEU A 698 -7.08 17.36 18.95
CA LEU A 698 -6.32 16.12 18.74
C LEU A 698 -4.85 16.30 19.11
N LEU A 699 -4.18 17.38 18.67
CA LEU A 699 -2.78 17.62 19.00
C LEU A 699 -2.57 17.90 20.51
N ASP A 700 -3.48 18.61 21.14
CA ASP A 700 -3.42 18.85 22.58
C ASP A 700 -3.66 17.56 23.38
N PHE A 701 -4.53 16.66 22.91
CA PHE A 701 -4.73 15.33 23.48
C PHE A 701 -3.49 14.44 23.25
N TRP A 702 -2.96 14.45 22.04
CA TRP A 702 -1.78 13.66 21.65
C TRP A 702 -0.57 14.01 22.53
N LYS A 703 -0.34 15.28 22.83
CA LYS A 703 0.75 15.72 23.74
C LYS A 703 0.60 15.23 25.19
N GLN A 704 -0.63 15.02 25.65
CA GLN A 704 -0.92 14.58 27.01
C GLN A 704 -0.81 13.06 27.17
N GLY A 705 -0.82 12.33 26.06
CA GLY A 705 -0.79 10.88 26.07
C GLY A 705 0.63 10.32 26.05
N PRO A 706 0.78 9.01 26.22
CA PRO A 706 2.04 8.28 26.00
C PRO A 706 2.44 8.21 24.51
N HIS A 707 1.92 9.14 23.70
CA HIS A 707 2.09 9.16 22.24
C HIS A 707 3.33 9.93 21.80
N THR A 708 3.94 10.70 22.70
CA THR A 708 5.30 11.20 22.46
C THR A 708 6.23 10.02 22.31
N VAL A 709 7.02 10.06 21.25
CA VAL A 709 7.95 9.02 20.85
C VAL A 709 8.71 8.51 22.06
N ARG A 710 8.29 7.39 22.64
CA ARG A 710 9.16 6.63 23.51
C ARG A 710 9.96 5.71 22.60
N ALA A 711 11.26 5.90 22.60
CA ALA A 711 12.16 4.88 22.08
C ALA A 711 11.78 3.56 22.75
N LYS A 712 11.88 2.45 21.99
CA LYS A 712 11.57 1.13 22.52
C LYS A 712 12.44 0.86 23.75
N THR A 713 11.80 0.54 24.86
CA THR A 713 12.52 0.31 26.11
C THR A 713 13.21 -1.05 26.08
N PRO A 714 14.53 -1.12 26.18
CA PRO A 714 15.23 -2.41 26.19
C PRO A 714 14.81 -3.26 27.38
N CYS A 715 14.63 -4.57 27.16
CA CYS A 715 14.31 -5.52 28.24
C CYS A 715 13.02 -5.22 29.02
N ASP A 716 12.01 -4.70 28.35
CA ASP A 716 10.68 -4.58 28.91
C ASP A 716 9.93 -5.90 28.68
N PHE A 717 9.93 -6.79 29.68
CA PHE A 717 9.33 -8.12 29.58
C PHE A 717 7.83 -8.12 29.93
N ASP A 718 7.34 -7.10 30.62
CA ASP A 718 5.92 -7.02 31.01
C ASP A 718 5.11 -5.97 30.22
N GLY A 719 5.75 -5.15 29.37
CA GLY A 719 5.14 -4.20 28.46
C GLY A 719 4.70 -2.90 29.11
N ASP A 720 5.27 -2.52 30.27
CA ASP A 720 4.91 -1.30 31.00
C ASP A 720 5.70 -0.05 30.54
N GLY A 721 6.63 -0.21 29.61
CA GLY A 721 7.47 0.86 29.10
C GLY A 721 8.70 1.14 29.96
N LYS A 722 9.04 0.29 30.92
CA LYS A 722 10.24 0.38 31.74
C LYS A 722 11.15 -0.81 31.53
N THR A 723 12.44 -0.59 31.68
CA THR A 723 13.41 -1.69 31.71
C THR A 723 13.26 -2.54 32.98
N ASP A 724 13.08 -3.84 32.78
CA ASP A 724 13.03 -4.84 33.83
C ASP A 724 14.42 -5.29 34.28
N PHE A 725 14.54 -5.78 35.49
CA PHE A 725 15.80 -6.29 36.01
C PHE A 725 15.96 -7.76 35.66
N ALA A 726 16.86 -8.10 34.75
CA ALA A 726 17.04 -9.47 34.29
C ALA A 726 18.49 -9.95 34.34
N VAL A 727 18.69 -11.12 34.92
CA VAL A 727 20.01 -11.78 35.00
C VAL A 727 19.93 -13.23 34.56
N VAL A 728 21.05 -13.76 34.09
CA VAL A 728 21.19 -15.20 33.78
C VAL A 728 22.25 -15.82 34.68
N ARG A 729 21.98 -17.08 35.04
CA ARG A 729 22.82 -17.88 35.91
C ARG A 729 23.00 -19.28 35.38
N ASP A 730 24.23 -19.82 35.50
CA ASP A 730 24.47 -21.24 35.31
C ASP A 730 24.13 -22.02 36.58
N VAL A 731 23.00 -22.72 36.54
CA VAL A 731 22.56 -23.59 37.66
C VAL A 731 23.17 -24.95 37.50
N VAL A 732 24.13 -25.27 38.39
CA VAL A 732 24.85 -26.52 38.35
C VAL A 732 24.19 -27.52 39.27
N THR A 733 23.59 -28.57 38.67
CA THR A 733 22.96 -29.66 39.45
C THR A 733 23.80 -30.95 39.36
N ARG A 734 24.02 -31.55 40.48
CA ARG A 734 24.70 -32.85 40.57
C ARG A 734 23.72 -33.93 40.11
N VAL A 735 24.05 -34.62 39.02
CA VAL A 735 23.26 -35.79 38.60
C VAL A 735 23.48 -36.94 39.58
N SER A 736 22.48 -37.28 40.40
CA SER A 736 22.52 -38.30 41.41
C SER A 736 22.66 -39.70 40.79
N GLY A 737 23.89 -40.18 40.69
CA GLY A 737 24.21 -41.61 40.58
C GLY A 737 24.87 -42.11 41.87
N LYS A 738 24.48 -43.28 42.41
CA LYS A 738 25.17 -43.87 43.53
C LYS A 738 26.70 -43.88 43.28
N PRO A 739 27.56 -43.42 44.20
CA PRO A 739 28.99 -43.34 43.93
C PRO A 739 29.55 -44.72 43.70
N ARG A 740 29.79 -45.08 42.43
CA ARG A 740 30.68 -46.19 42.09
C ARG A 740 32.11 -45.66 42.18
N LYS A 741 32.91 -46.28 43.09
CA LYS A 741 34.31 -45.93 43.31
C LYS A 741 35.03 -45.92 41.97
N LYS A 742 35.46 -44.71 41.50
CA LYS A 742 36.29 -44.36 40.34
C LYS A 742 35.66 -43.58 39.16
N LYS A 743 34.45 -42.99 39.28
CA LYS A 743 34.07 -42.00 38.30
C LYS A 743 33.82 -40.63 39.01
N PRO A 744 34.32 -39.52 38.48
CA PRO A 744 34.04 -38.18 39.03
C PRO A 744 32.51 -37.91 38.91
N PRO A 745 31.92 -37.11 39.84
CA PRO A 745 30.51 -36.75 39.77
C PRO A 745 30.23 -36.01 38.44
N VAL A 746 29.13 -36.37 37.83
CA VAL A 746 28.62 -35.71 36.62
C VAL A 746 27.77 -34.53 37.10
N TYR A 747 28.09 -33.36 36.63
CA TYR A 747 27.30 -32.15 36.83
C TYR A 747 26.54 -31.84 35.57
N GLN A 748 25.30 -31.42 35.68
CA GLN A 748 24.51 -30.87 34.61
C GLN A 748 24.41 -29.37 34.79
N HIS A 749 24.80 -28.64 33.76
CA HIS A 749 24.71 -27.18 33.66
C HIS A 749 23.37 -26.81 33.00
N GLN A 750 22.70 -25.82 33.56
CA GLN A 750 21.44 -25.31 33.06
C GLN A 750 21.44 -23.79 33.18
N THR A 751 21.42 -23.10 32.05
CA THR A 751 21.26 -21.64 32.03
C THR A 751 19.82 -21.30 32.44
N THR A 752 19.67 -20.47 33.43
CA THR A 752 18.38 -20.02 33.95
C THR A 752 18.33 -18.51 34.00
N TRP A 753 17.29 -17.96 33.42
CA TRP A 753 16.96 -16.54 33.46
C TRP A 753 16.15 -16.24 34.71
N TYR A 754 16.43 -15.05 35.28
CA TYR A 754 15.67 -14.50 36.41
C TYR A 754 15.29 -13.07 36.06
N ALA A 755 14.00 -12.81 35.76
CA ALA A 755 13.45 -11.50 35.49
C ALA A 755 12.61 -11.01 36.68
N LEU A 756 12.73 -9.73 37.01
CA LEU A 756 11.91 -9.02 37.98
C LEU A 756 11.15 -7.91 37.27
N TYR A 757 9.86 -8.08 37.14
CA TYR A 757 8.98 -7.20 36.38
C TYR A 757 8.72 -5.88 37.10
N SER A 758 8.89 -4.78 36.40
CA SER A 758 8.80 -3.41 36.94
C SER A 758 7.39 -3.03 37.33
N ALA A 759 6.38 -3.38 36.53
CA ALA A 759 4.96 -3.07 36.79
C ALA A 759 4.41 -3.74 38.04
N THR A 760 4.80 -4.99 38.28
CA THR A 760 4.15 -5.81 39.32
C THR A 760 5.07 -6.15 40.50
N GLY A 761 6.39 -6.02 40.33
CA GLY A 761 7.38 -6.54 41.26
C GLY A 761 7.40 -8.07 41.37
N SER A 762 6.69 -8.77 40.49
CA SER A 762 6.70 -10.23 40.41
C SER A 762 7.98 -10.72 39.72
N MET A 763 8.34 -11.97 39.97
CA MET A 763 9.53 -12.57 39.39
C MET A 763 9.17 -13.78 38.52
N GLU A 764 9.91 -13.95 37.43
CA GLU A 764 9.91 -15.17 36.67
C GLU A 764 11.30 -15.81 36.64
N SER A 765 11.35 -17.16 36.70
CA SER A 765 12.58 -17.90 36.52
C SER A 765 12.41 -18.97 35.47
N VAL A 766 13.28 -18.96 34.44
CA VAL A 766 13.11 -19.76 33.24
C VAL A 766 14.40 -20.44 32.84
N PRO A 767 14.43 -21.78 32.75
CA PRO A 767 15.53 -22.48 32.08
C PRO A 767 15.45 -22.24 30.57
N PHE A 768 16.42 -21.49 30.00
CA PHE A 768 16.42 -21.15 28.58
C PHE A 768 17.83 -20.79 28.07
N GLY A 769 18.19 -21.29 26.88
CA GLY A 769 19.48 -21.04 26.27
C GLY A 769 20.65 -21.81 26.91
N ASP A 770 21.87 -21.43 26.52
CA ASP A 770 23.11 -21.99 27.01
C ASP A 770 24.15 -20.88 27.13
N LEU A 771 24.53 -20.55 28.35
CA LEU A 771 25.43 -19.43 28.68
C LEU A 771 26.80 -19.52 27.98
N TYR A 772 27.23 -20.70 27.55
CA TYR A 772 28.53 -20.94 26.91
C TYR A 772 28.47 -21.07 25.40
N LEU A 773 27.27 -21.25 24.82
CA LEU A 773 27.06 -21.46 23.39
C LEU A 773 26.21 -20.40 22.72
N ASP A 774 25.43 -19.65 23.48
CA ASP A 774 24.44 -18.71 22.97
C ASP A 774 24.82 -17.28 23.31
N LEU A 775 24.61 -16.35 22.36
CA LEU A 775 24.43 -14.95 22.70
C LEU A 775 23.01 -14.79 23.27
N LEU A 776 22.92 -14.39 24.53
CA LEU A 776 21.65 -14.19 25.21
C LEU A 776 21.28 -12.70 25.17
N THR A 777 20.09 -12.37 24.71
CA THR A 777 19.56 -11.01 24.61
C THR A 777 18.06 -11.00 24.81
N ALA A 778 17.46 -9.84 24.91
CA ALA A 778 16.02 -9.63 24.93
C ALA A 778 15.62 -8.83 23.70
N ALA A 779 14.53 -9.21 23.06
CA ALA A 779 14.03 -8.55 21.85
C ALA A 779 12.55 -8.82 21.67
N ASP A 780 11.77 -7.84 21.24
CA ASP A 780 10.36 -7.98 20.87
C ASP A 780 10.27 -8.46 19.42
N LEU A 781 10.22 -9.76 19.23
CA LEU A 781 10.28 -10.42 17.92
C LEU A 781 8.90 -10.81 17.38
N ASP A 782 7.82 -10.52 18.11
CA ASP A 782 6.45 -10.77 17.69
C ASP A 782 5.54 -9.51 17.68
N GLY A 783 6.10 -8.36 18.10
CA GLY A 783 5.44 -7.04 18.02
C GLY A 783 4.40 -6.79 19.11
N ASP A 784 4.39 -7.59 20.20
CA ASP A 784 3.43 -7.42 21.31
C ASP A 784 3.86 -6.38 22.34
N ARG A 785 5.00 -5.71 22.12
CA ARG A 785 5.69 -4.72 22.97
C ARG A 785 6.33 -5.30 24.23
N LYS A 786 6.48 -6.59 24.30
CA LYS A 786 7.23 -7.25 25.37
C LYS A 786 8.47 -7.88 24.77
N SER A 787 9.56 -7.76 25.49
CA SER A 787 10.80 -8.41 25.06
C SER A 787 10.73 -9.93 25.30
N GLU A 788 10.96 -10.74 24.25
CA GLU A 788 11.19 -12.18 24.41
C GLU A 788 12.57 -12.48 24.94
N LEU A 789 12.67 -13.57 25.70
CA LEU A 789 13.95 -14.20 26.00
C LEU A 789 14.53 -14.77 24.71
N THR A 790 15.65 -14.25 24.23
CA THR A 790 16.25 -14.59 22.95
C THR A 790 17.64 -15.17 23.12
N ALA A 791 17.93 -16.27 22.41
CA ALA A 791 19.21 -16.97 22.43
C ALA A 791 19.67 -17.25 21.00
N ALA A 792 20.76 -16.65 20.55
CA ALA A 792 21.37 -16.90 19.24
C ALA A 792 22.52 -17.89 19.39
N ARG A 793 22.30 -19.14 18.99
CA ARG A 793 23.26 -20.23 19.11
C ARG A 793 24.23 -20.26 17.95
N SER A 794 25.49 -19.93 18.21
CA SER A 794 26.57 -19.99 17.24
C SER A 794 27.48 -21.20 17.49
N ARG A 795 27.73 -22.00 16.46
CA ARG A 795 28.66 -23.14 16.51
C ARG A 795 29.69 -22.99 15.40
N VAL A 796 30.91 -23.50 15.64
CA VAL A 796 32.03 -23.37 14.70
C VAL A 796 31.76 -23.92 13.30
N SER A 797 30.81 -24.83 13.15
CA SER A 797 30.55 -25.56 11.89
C SER A 797 29.05 -25.61 11.50
N ALA A 798 28.18 -24.79 12.11
CA ALA A 798 26.76 -24.81 11.82
C ALA A 798 26.22 -23.38 11.75
N PRO A 799 25.19 -23.11 10.91
CA PRO A 799 24.51 -21.82 10.87
C PRO A 799 23.99 -21.42 12.26
N ILE A 800 23.88 -20.11 12.47
CA ILE A 800 23.30 -19.56 13.70
C ILE A 800 21.82 -19.93 13.76
N THR A 801 21.42 -20.49 14.90
CA THR A 801 20.02 -20.77 15.20
C THR A 801 19.55 -19.86 16.32
N TRP A 802 18.57 -19.05 16.03
CA TRP A 802 17.88 -18.18 16.97
C TRP A 802 16.75 -18.96 17.65
N TYR A 803 16.65 -18.82 18.95
CA TYR A 803 15.56 -19.33 19.77
C TYR A 803 14.94 -18.16 20.51
N ASN A 804 13.63 -18.06 20.52
CA ASN A 804 12.91 -17.06 21.31
C ASN A 804 11.75 -17.69 22.09
N ARG A 805 11.44 -17.09 23.23
CA ARG A 805 10.40 -17.51 24.13
C ARG A 805 9.76 -16.30 24.78
N ALA A 806 8.46 -16.12 24.60
CA ALA A 806 7.70 -15.04 25.20
C ALA A 806 7.61 -15.24 26.74
N PRO A 807 7.62 -14.14 27.53
CA PRO A 807 7.42 -14.16 28.97
C PRO A 807 6.15 -14.95 29.36
N GLY A 808 6.26 -15.76 30.41
CA GLY A 808 5.16 -16.61 30.86
C GLY A 808 4.81 -17.81 29.93
N SER A 809 5.39 -17.91 28.75
CA SER A 809 5.14 -19.01 27.80
C SER A 809 6.08 -20.19 28.04
N THR A 810 5.66 -21.40 27.65
CA THR A 810 6.54 -22.57 27.57
C THR A 810 6.96 -22.91 26.13
N ALA A 811 6.36 -22.25 25.14
CA ALA A 811 6.66 -22.46 23.75
C ALA A 811 7.99 -21.79 23.36
N ILE A 812 8.82 -22.51 22.60
CA ILE A 812 10.07 -21.99 22.05
C ILE A 812 9.92 -22.00 20.54
N GLN A 813 10.11 -20.84 19.94
CA GLN A 813 10.22 -20.69 18.48
C GLN A 813 11.68 -20.75 18.06
N SER A 814 11.95 -21.16 16.82
CA SER A 814 13.33 -21.16 16.31
C SER A 814 13.41 -20.75 14.86
N GLN A 815 14.46 -19.99 14.51
CA GLN A 815 14.76 -19.49 13.17
C GLN A 815 16.25 -19.65 12.88
N ILE A 816 16.60 -20.13 11.69
CA ILE A 816 18.01 -20.17 11.24
C ILE A 816 18.29 -18.88 10.48
N TRP A 817 19.29 -18.11 10.97
CA TRP A 817 19.74 -16.89 10.30
C TRP A 817 21.17 -16.53 10.75
N GLY A 818 22.11 -16.57 9.80
CA GLY A 818 23.53 -16.29 10.01
C GLY A 818 24.43 -17.50 9.77
N LEU A 819 25.71 -17.23 9.54
CA LEU A 819 26.76 -18.22 9.32
C LEU A 819 27.68 -18.31 10.54
N PRO A 820 28.51 -19.35 10.64
CA PRO A 820 29.53 -19.39 11.71
C PRO A 820 30.46 -18.18 11.64
N GLY A 821 30.64 -17.52 12.77
CA GLY A 821 31.48 -16.32 12.90
C GLY A 821 30.77 -14.99 12.69
N ASP A 822 29.51 -15.01 12.26
CA ASP A 822 28.67 -13.81 12.24
C ASP A 822 28.32 -13.36 13.68
N VAL A 823 28.10 -12.08 13.88
CA VAL A 823 27.69 -11.46 15.15
C VAL A 823 26.19 -11.19 15.11
N PRO A 824 25.38 -11.86 15.97
CA PRO A 824 23.96 -11.60 16.06
C PRO A 824 23.64 -10.19 16.55
N VAL A 825 22.63 -9.56 15.96
CA VAL A 825 22.17 -8.20 16.27
C VAL A 825 20.65 -8.19 16.22
N VAL A 826 20.00 -7.38 17.04
CA VAL A 826 18.55 -7.15 17.02
C VAL A 826 18.27 -5.66 16.84
N GLY A 827 17.15 -5.35 16.20
CA GLY A 827 16.65 -3.99 16.02
C GLY A 827 15.50 -3.98 15.03
N ASP A 828 14.67 -2.96 15.04
CA ASP A 828 13.59 -2.77 14.09
C ASP A 828 14.15 -2.05 12.84
N PHE A 829 14.60 -2.81 11.83
CA PHE A 829 15.24 -2.28 10.62
C PHE A 829 14.27 -1.98 9.48
N ASP A 830 12.97 -2.11 9.69
CA ASP A 830 11.95 -1.78 8.70
C ASP A 830 10.76 -0.98 9.25
N GLY A 831 10.82 -0.59 10.53
CA GLY A 831 9.88 0.33 11.15
C GLY A 831 8.49 -0.26 11.43
N ASP A 832 8.36 -1.59 11.41
CA ASP A 832 7.09 -2.27 11.66
C ASP A 832 6.82 -2.51 13.16
N ARG A 833 7.76 -2.08 14.06
CA ARG A 833 7.76 -2.22 15.51
C ARG A 833 8.07 -3.61 16.04
N THR A 834 8.34 -4.54 15.18
CA THR A 834 8.87 -5.84 15.54
C THR A 834 10.38 -5.78 15.42
N GLU A 835 11.13 -6.22 16.43
CA GLU A 835 12.56 -6.29 16.27
C GLU A 835 12.95 -7.42 15.32
N ASP A 836 13.81 -7.09 14.38
CA ASP A 836 14.32 -7.99 13.37
C ASP A 836 15.53 -8.77 13.86
N ARG A 837 15.73 -9.94 13.28
CA ARG A 837 16.97 -10.70 13.45
C ARG A 837 17.98 -10.23 12.40
N ALA A 838 19.09 -9.72 12.86
CA ALA A 838 20.16 -9.31 11.99
C ALA A 838 21.49 -10.01 12.36
N ILE A 839 22.43 -10.02 11.44
CA ILE A 839 23.81 -10.40 11.71
C ILE A 839 24.76 -9.39 11.08
N TYR A 840 25.83 -9.11 11.77
CA TYR A 840 27.01 -8.46 11.23
C TYR A 840 28.06 -9.53 10.91
N ARG A 841 28.62 -9.48 9.71
CA ARG A 841 29.66 -10.42 9.24
C ARG A 841 31.04 -9.77 9.24
N PRO A 842 31.87 -10.00 10.23
CA PRO A 842 33.20 -9.40 10.30
C PRO A 842 34.12 -9.77 9.15
N SER A 843 33.89 -10.93 8.50
CA SER A 843 34.79 -11.40 7.43
C SER A 843 34.78 -10.50 6.19
N ASP A 844 33.70 -9.75 5.93
CA ASP A 844 33.54 -8.88 4.78
C ASP A 844 32.89 -7.53 5.09
N GLY A 845 32.59 -7.25 6.37
CA GLY A 845 31.96 -6.01 6.81
C GLY A 845 30.52 -5.85 6.36
N SER A 846 29.79 -6.94 6.13
CA SER A 846 28.40 -6.90 5.67
C SER A 846 27.38 -7.15 6.79
N TRP A 847 26.23 -6.48 6.66
CA TRP A 847 25.04 -6.70 7.47
C TRP A 847 24.05 -7.53 6.67
N TRP A 848 23.40 -8.47 7.33
CA TRP A 848 22.34 -9.29 6.79
C TRP A 848 21.14 -9.20 7.69
N LEU A 849 20.08 -8.52 7.22
CA LEU A 849 18.87 -8.23 8.00
C LEU A 849 17.76 -9.18 7.56
N LEU A 850 17.12 -9.85 8.51
CA LEU A 850 15.89 -10.61 8.27
C LEU A 850 14.72 -9.81 8.83
N ARG A 851 14.28 -8.84 8.04
CA ARG A 851 13.24 -7.89 8.41
C ARG A 851 11.86 -8.57 8.41
N SER A 852 11.07 -8.31 9.45
CA SER A 852 9.77 -8.95 9.68
C SER A 852 8.72 -8.52 8.67
N GLY A 853 8.63 -7.22 8.34
CA GLY A 853 7.68 -6.67 7.37
C GLY A 853 8.19 -6.67 5.93
N LEU A 854 9.49 -6.40 5.70
CA LEU A 854 10.05 -6.19 4.37
C LEU A 854 10.93 -7.34 3.85
N GLY A 855 11.17 -8.39 4.65
CA GLY A 855 11.96 -9.55 4.25
C GLY A 855 13.50 -9.30 4.25
N PRO A 856 14.30 -10.28 3.78
CA PRO A 856 15.75 -10.24 3.94
C PRO A 856 16.43 -9.25 2.99
N ILE A 857 17.47 -8.56 3.50
CA ILE A 857 18.36 -7.69 2.72
C ILE A 857 19.78 -7.81 3.23
N SER A 858 20.78 -7.48 2.40
CA SER A 858 22.17 -7.34 2.81
C SER A 858 22.72 -5.97 2.46
N VAL A 859 23.54 -5.41 3.36
CA VAL A 859 24.16 -4.09 3.21
C VAL A 859 25.65 -4.21 3.57
N SER A 860 26.54 -3.71 2.73
CA SER A 860 27.98 -3.63 3.03
C SER A 860 28.26 -2.33 3.77
N TRP A 861 28.50 -2.43 5.09
CA TRP A 861 28.78 -1.30 5.96
C TRP A 861 29.62 -1.71 7.15
N GLY A 862 30.90 -1.45 7.13
CA GLY A 862 31.83 -1.76 8.18
C GLY A 862 33.10 -2.48 7.70
N LEU A 863 33.98 -2.81 8.64
CA LEU A 863 35.23 -3.55 8.47
C LEU A 863 35.33 -4.68 9.51
N ALA A 864 36.27 -5.58 9.32
CA ALA A 864 36.43 -6.79 10.17
C ALA A 864 36.59 -6.52 11.67
N GLU A 865 37.12 -5.37 12.07
CA GLU A 865 37.34 -5.00 13.49
C GLU A 865 36.17 -4.26 14.11
N ASP A 866 35.17 -3.86 13.31
CA ASP A 866 34.09 -3.01 13.77
C ASP A 866 33.13 -3.77 14.68
N VAL A 867 32.57 -3.05 15.65
CA VAL A 867 31.56 -3.54 16.58
C VAL A 867 30.21 -2.96 16.16
N PRO A 868 29.20 -3.80 15.89
CA PRO A 868 27.86 -3.30 15.59
C PRO A 868 27.26 -2.55 16.79
N ALA A 869 26.67 -1.39 16.53
CA ALA A 869 26.06 -0.54 17.54
C ALA A 869 24.78 0.14 17.00
N PRO A 870 23.77 -0.67 16.55
CA PRO A 870 22.58 -0.15 15.93
C PRO A 870 21.69 0.60 16.93
N ALA A 871 21.06 1.69 16.45
CA ALA A 871 20.05 2.46 17.14
C ALA A 871 19.37 3.41 16.14
N ASP A 872 18.31 4.08 16.52
CA ASP A 872 17.63 5.08 15.70
C ASP A 872 18.29 6.46 15.88
N PHE A 873 19.21 6.83 14.99
CA PHE A 873 19.99 8.08 15.11
C PHE A 873 19.33 9.27 14.42
N ASP A 874 18.36 9.06 13.54
CA ASP A 874 17.65 10.15 12.87
C ASP A 874 16.22 10.36 13.37
N GLY A 875 15.73 9.50 14.28
CA GLY A 875 14.44 9.62 14.95
C GLY A 875 13.26 9.22 14.09
N ASP A 876 13.50 8.45 13.01
CA ASP A 876 12.44 8.01 12.10
C ASP A 876 11.73 6.74 12.57
N GLY A 877 12.18 6.14 13.67
CA GLY A 877 11.65 4.93 14.29
C GLY A 877 12.24 3.63 13.74
N TRP A 878 13.13 3.71 12.75
CA TRP A 878 13.85 2.56 12.23
C TRP A 878 15.22 2.46 12.89
N THR A 879 15.65 1.26 13.17
CA THR A 879 17.01 1.05 13.67
C THR A 879 18.00 1.27 12.53
N ASP A 880 18.93 2.22 12.70
CA ASP A 880 20.00 2.48 11.74
C ASP A 880 21.13 1.46 11.82
N ILE A 881 21.78 1.22 10.69
CA ILE A 881 22.96 0.38 10.62
C ILE A 881 24.16 1.20 11.11
N ALA A 882 24.68 0.88 12.28
CA ALA A 882 25.80 1.62 12.87
C ALA A 882 26.93 0.70 13.32
N ILE A 883 28.14 1.17 13.11
CA ILE A 883 29.38 0.52 13.60
C ILE A 883 30.20 1.49 14.47
N TRP A 884 30.88 0.93 15.43
CA TRP A 884 31.93 1.59 16.17
C TRP A 884 33.27 0.88 15.97
N ARG A 885 34.33 1.64 15.61
CA ARG A 885 35.64 1.11 15.34
C ARG A 885 36.57 1.28 16.53
N PRO A 886 36.88 0.21 17.29
CA PRO A 886 37.61 0.28 18.54
C PRO A 886 39.02 0.82 18.39
N SER A 887 39.72 0.57 17.27
CA SER A 887 41.14 0.96 17.09
C SER A 887 41.37 2.46 17.08
N ILE A 888 40.34 3.24 16.66
CA ILE A 888 40.43 4.70 16.49
C ILE A 888 39.30 5.47 17.18
N GLY A 889 38.33 4.78 17.81
CA GLY A 889 37.18 5.44 18.44
C GLY A 889 36.26 6.13 17.43
N TYR A 890 35.99 5.47 16.32
CA TYR A 890 35.24 6.05 15.20
C TYR A 890 33.85 5.42 15.04
N TRP A 891 32.83 6.26 14.89
CA TRP A 891 31.46 5.89 14.60
C TRP A 891 31.15 6.12 13.13
N ALA A 892 30.45 5.18 12.51
CA ALA A 892 29.85 5.36 11.21
C ALA A 892 28.41 4.79 11.22
N VAL A 893 27.45 5.67 10.95
CA VAL A 893 26.02 5.36 10.94
C VAL A 893 25.50 5.53 9.52
N LEU A 894 24.76 4.54 9.04
CA LEU A 894 24.01 4.56 7.79
C LEU A 894 22.53 4.57 8.15
N GLN A 895 21.84 5.66 7.84
CA GLN A 895 20.43 5.83 8.16
C GLN A 895 19.58 4.83 7.38
N SER A 896 18.77 4.04 8.08
CA SER A 896 18.03 2.88 7.50
C SER A 896 16.93 3.30 6.53
N SER A 897 16.23 4.37 6.82
CA SER A 897 15.21 4.98 5.95
C SER A 897 15.76 5.45 4.61
N LYS A 898 17.08 5.68 4.53
CA LYS A 898 17.80 6.22 3.36
C LYS A 898 18.81 5.22 2.76
N ALA A 899 18.94 4.05 3.35
CA ALA A 899 19.89 3.01 2.92
C ALA A 899 19.71 2.55 1.45
N ALA A 900 18.54 2.79 0.87
CA ALA A 900 18.28 2.52 -0.55
C ALA A 900 18.92 3.55 -1.50
N SER A 901 19.28 4.75 -1.04
CA SER A 901 19.70 5.86 -1.91
C SER A 901 21.20 5.99 -2.10
N LYS A 902 22.08 5.27 -1.55
CA LYS A 902 23.59 5.32 -1.70
C LYS A 902 24.21 6.75 -1.85
N ASN A 903 23.51 7.77 -1.38
CA ASN A 903 24.01 9.14 -1.41
C ASN A 903 24.86 9.42 -0.16
N SER A 904 26.05 9.91 -0.33
CA SER A 904 27.04 10.19 0.72
C SER A 904 26.60 11.24 1.77
N THR A 905 25.41 11.82 1.67
CA THR A 905 24.86 12.79 2.62
C THR A 905 24.03 12.15 3.75
N ASP A 906 23.79 10.85 3.69
CA ASP A 906 22.87 10.14 4.58
C ASP A 906 23.62 9.32 5.63
N THR A 907 24.85 9.70 5.95
CA THR A 907 25.72 9.06 6.93
C THR A 907 26.14 10.02 8.05
N ILE A 908 26.24 9.48 9.27
CA ILE A 908 26.83 10.20 10.39
C ILE A 908 28.20 9.56 10.66
N GLU A 909 29.27 10.32 10.46
CA GLU A 909 30.64 9.86 10.70
C GLU A 909 31.31 10.76 11.75
N ARG A 910 31.68 10.19 12.90
CA ARG A 910 32.27 10.95 14.03
C ARG A 910 33.37 10.16 14.70
N GLN A 911 34.40 10.87 15.12
CA GLN A 911 35.41 10.33 16.03
C GLN A 911 34.98 10.62 17.47
N TRP A 912 34.56 9.58 18.18
CA TRP A 912 34.09 9.70 19.56
C TRP A 912 34.39 8.40 20.32
N GLY A 913 35.22 8.48 21.32
CA GLY A 913 35.69 7.34 22.11
C GLY A 913 37.20 7.07 21.93
N LEU A 914 37.70 6.11 22.69
CA LEU A 914 39.09 5.65 22.69
C LEU A 914 39.13 4.11 22.63
N ALA A 915 40.26 3.55 22.24
CA ALA A 915 40.48 2.11 22.30
C ALA A 915 40.20 1.56 23.70
N GLY A 916 39.37 0.52 23.79
CA GLY A 916 38.94 -0.12 25.03
C GLY A 916 37.66 0.44 25.65
N ASP A 917 37.09 1.50 25.07
CA ASP A 917 35.75 1.94 25.43
C ASP A 917 34.70 0.94 24.90
N LYS A 918 33.47 0.98 25.42
CA LYS A 918 32.32 0.15 24.95
C LYS A 918 31.25 1.05 24.34
N PRO A 919 30.74 0.79 23.13
CA PRO A 919 29.64 1.55 22.55
C PRO A 919 28.31 1.21 23.23
N LEU A 920 27.48 2.25 23.50
CA LEU A 920 26.15 2.12 24.13
C LEU A 920 25.17 3.12 23.49
N ALA A 921 25.00 3.04 22.19
CA ALA A 921 24.11 3.92 21.45
C ALA A 921 22.66 3.90 21.98
N GLY A 922 22.05 5.08 22.08
CA GLY A 922 20.66 5.25 22.53
C GLY A 922 20.37 6.69 22.90
N ASP A 923 19.13 7.03 23.17
CA ASP A 923 18.67 8.37 23.51
C ASP A 923 18.93 8.64 25.02
N TYR A 924 19.95 9.45 25.33
CA TYR A 924 20.33 9.84 26.68
C TYR A 924 20.04 11.33 26.98
N ASP A 925 19.55 12.09 26.00
CA ASP A 925 19.16 13.48 26.16
C ASP A 925 17.65 13.75 25.96
N GLY A 926 16.87 12.74 25.58
CA GLY A 926 15.41 12.75 25.52
C GLY A 926 14.83 13.43 24.28
N ASP A 927 15.63 13.59 23.22
CA ASP A 927 15.14 14.21 21.95
C ASP A 927 14.49 13.23 20.98
N GLY A 928 14.43 11.93 21.34
CA GLY A 928 13.87 10.87 20.52
C GLY A 928 14.84 10.28 19.50
N LYS A 929 16.10 10.68 19.50
CA LYS A 929 17.16 10.15 18.63
C LYS A 929 18.27 9.52 19.48
N ALA A 930 18.92 8.53 18.90
CA ALA A 930 20.06 7.92 19.58
C ALA A 930 21.30 8.81 19.57
N ASP A 931 21.98 8.88 20.70
CA ASP A 931 23.27 9.54 20.89
C ASP A 931 24.43 8.60 20.60
N LEU A 932 25.60 9.15 20.24
CA LEU A 932 26.84 8.41 20.19
C LEU A 932 27.43 8.32 21.60
N VAL A 933 27.26 7.16 22.24
CA VAL A 933 27.67 6.98 23.63
C VAL A 933 28.71 5.89 23.76
N VAL A 934 29.76 6.18 24.57
CA VAL A 934 30.75 5.17 24.97
C VAL A 934 30.93 5.15 26.47
N PHE A 935 31.02 3.95 27.01
CA PHE A 935 31.43 3.74 28.41
C PHE A 935 32.90 3.38 28.48
N ARG A 936 33.67 4.09 29.33
CA ARG A 936 35.08 3.85 29.57
C ARG A 936 35.33 3.04 30.83
N PRO A 937 35.60 1.73 30.75
CA PRO A 937 35.78 0.88 31.91
C PRO A 937 36.95 1.29 32.81
N SER A 938 38.02 1.92 32.26
CA SER A 938 39.19 2.33 33.01
C SER A 938 38.93 3.47 34.00
N THR A 939 37.97 4.34 33.70
CA THR A 939 37.57 5.50 34.50
C THR A 939 36.15 5.46 35.01
N GLN A 940 35.37 4.46 34.58
CA GLN A 940 33.94 4.33 34.87
C GLN A 940 33.14 5.58 34.42
N THR A 941 33.45 6.08 33.25
CA THR A 941 32.89 7.33 32.74
C THR A 941 32.08 7.04 31.46
N TRP A 942 30.86 7.56 31.41
CA TRP A 942 29.99 7.61 30.26
C TRP A 942 30.30 8.89 29.48
N PHE A 943 30.60 8.79 28.20
CA PHE A 943 30.81 9.93 27.31
C PHE A 943 29.69 9.96 26.29
N VAL A 944 28.94 11.05 26.24
CA VAL A 944 27.79 11.29 25.39
C VAL A 944 28.10 12.38 24.37
N CYS A 945 27.99 12.07 23.11
CA CYS A 945 27.96 13.05 22.00
C CYS A 945 26.53 13.11 21.50
N SER A 946 25.82 14.19 21.86
CA SER A 946 24.38 14.32 21.78
C SER A 946 23.88 14.57 20.33
N SER A 947 22.73 13.95 19.98
CA SER A 947 21.98 14.18 18.77
C SER A 947 21.43 15.60 18.70
N THR A 948 20.98 16.20 19.81
CA THR A 948 20.50 17.60 19.90
C THR A 948 21.54 18.62 19.45
N THR A 949 22.83 18.32 19.56
CA THR A 949 23.91 19.18 19.06
C THR A 949 24.25 18.93 17.59
N GLY A 950 23.49 18.05 16.87
CA GLY A 950 23.83 17.58 15.53
C GLY A 950 25.09 16.71 15.51
N PHE A 951 25.35 16.00 16.61
CA PHE A 951 26.56 15.20 16.81
C PHE A 951 27.85 16.04 16.75
N ASP A 952 27.81 17.26 17.32
CA ASP A 952 29.04 18.03 17.57
C ASP A 952 29.73 17.51 18.83
N CYS A 953 30.55 16.48 18.66
CA CYS A 953 31.24 15.84 19.78
C CYS A 953 32.25 16.76 20.52
N SER A 954 32.52 17.97 20.02
CA SER A 954 33.30 18.95 20.77
C SER A 954 32.54 19.51 22.00
N GLN A 955 31.20 19.38 21.96
CA GLN A 955 30.29 19.71 23.06
C GLN A 955 29.91 18.48 23.90
N GLY A 956 30.50 17.33 23.64
CA GLY A 956 30.19 16.09 24.32
C GLY A 956 30.45 16.14 25.82
N THR A 957 29.65 15.44 26.59
CA THR A 957 29.70 15.41 28.06
C THR A 957 30.30 14.12 28.61
N GLY A 958 30.86 14.18 29.77
CA GLY A 958 31.40 13.02 30.49
C GLY A 958 30.82 12.90 31.88
N THR A 959 30.12 11.79 32.21
CA THR A 959 29.55 11.51 33.53
C THR A 959 30.21 10.28 34.14
N GLN A 960 30.85 10.46 35.28
CA GLN A 960 31.44 9.33 36.01
C GLN A 960 30.35 8.63 36.84
N PHE A 961 30.06 7.36 36.49
CA PHE A 961 29.07 6.56 37.18
C PHE A 961 29.41 5.07 37.12
N GLY A 962 29.61 4.44 38.30
CA GLY A 962 30.01 3.06 38.47
C GLY A 962 31.29 2.91 39.29
N LEU A 963 31.73 1.68 39.56
CA LEU A 963 33.01 1.29 40.17
C LEU A 963 33.74 0.26 39.28
N PRO A 964 35.04 0.10 39.45
CA PRO A 964 35.80 -0.90 38.69
C PRO A 964 35.18 -2.31 38.78
N GLY A 965 34.90 -2.91 37.65
CA GLY A 965 34.26 -4.21 37.55
C GLY A 965 32.75 -4.17 37.37
N ASP A 966 32.13 -2.99 37.41
CA ASP A 966 30.73 -2.83 37.07
C ASP A 966 30.51 -2.98 35.54
N LEU A 967 29.36 -3.52 35.17
CA LEU A 967 28.96 -3.70 33.79
C LEU A 967 27.93 -2.62 33.42
N PRO A 968 28.15 -1.83 32.35
CA PRO A 968 27.17 -0.85 31.91
C PRO A 968 25.90 -1.52 31.35
N ILE A 969 24.76 -0.89 31.60
CA ILE A 969 23.44 -1.39 31.16
C ILE A 969 22.75 -0.30 30.36
N LYS A 970 22.15 -0.69 29.26
CA LYS A 970 21.25 0.16 28.44
C LYS A 970 19.83 -0.04 28.94
N GLY A 971 19.16 1.01 29.44
CA GLY A 971 17.76 0.88 29.89
C GLY A 971 17.16 2.20 30.36
N ASP A 972 15.83 2.29 30.24
CA ASP A 972 14.99 3.31 30.85
C ASP A 972 14.24 2.66 32.04
N PHE A 973 14.76 2.85 33.26
CA PHE A 973 14.23 2.19 34.46
C PHE A 973 13.13 3.01 35.15
N ASP A 974 12.98 4.27 34.80
CA ASP A 974 11.94 5.12 35.41
C ASP A 974 10.77 5.39 34.44
N GLY A 975 10.96 5.06 33.16
CA GLY A 975 9.89 5.07 32.13
C GLY A 975 9.59 6.47 31.61
N ASP A 976 10.56 7.38 31.61
CA ASP A 976 10.39 8.74 31.08
C ASP A 976 10.67 8.84 29.55
N GLY A 977 11.17 7.76 28.94
CA GLY A 977 11.51 7.69 27.52
C GLY A 977 12.98 7.96 27.22
N THR A 978 13.76 8.36 28.21
CA THR A 978 15.19 8.65 28.10
C THR A 978 15.99 7.53 28.76
N LEU A 979 17.12 7.13 28.21
CA LEU A 979 17.93 6.08 28.80
C LEU A 979 18.67 6.57 30.05
N ASP A 980 18.69 5.73 31.08
CA ASP A 980 19.34 5.97 32.31
C ASP A 980 20.83 5.60 32.31
N PHE A 981 21.66 6.26 33.09
CA PHE A 981 23.00 5.75 33.41
C PHE A 981 22.87 4.61 34.40
N ALA A 982 23.06 3.37 33.96
CA ALA A 982 22.88 2.21 34.80
C ALA A 982 24.06 1.24 34.73
N VAL A 983 24.39 0.64 35.86
CA VAL A 983 25.43 -0.40 35.97
C VAL A 983 24.97 -1.57 36.84
N TYR A 984 25.33 -2.78 36.43
CA TYR A 984 25.19 -3.98 37.23
C TYR A 984 26.54 -4.33 37.86
N ARG A 985 26.53 -4.65 39.16
CA ARG A 985 27.73 -5.04 39.93
C ARG A 985 27.77 -6.54 40.16
N PRO A 986 28.57 -7.32 39.41
CA PRO A 986 28.61 -8.77 39.54
C PRO A 986 29.12 -9.25 40.91
N SER A 987 29.88 -8.44 41.64
CA SER A 987 30.42 -8.80 42.95
C SER A 987 29.36 -8.92 44.03
N ASN A 988 28.22 -8.25 43.92
CA ASN A 988 27.18 -8.23 44.95
C ASN A 988 25.75 -8.42 44.38
N GLY A 989 25.59 -8.51 43.06
CA GLY A 989 24.28 -8.68 42.41
C GLY A 989 23.36 -7.45 42.49
N ASN A 990 23.92 -6.26 42.67
CA ASN A 990 23.16 -5.01 42.74
C ASN A 990 23.16 -4.27 41.39
N TRP A 991 22.02 -3.66 41.08
CA TRP A 991 21.83 -2.69 40.02
C TRP A 991 21.87 -1.30 40.63
N TYR A 992 22.63 -0.41 40.00
CA TYR A 992 22.74 1.00 40.36
C TYR A 992 22.27 1.78 39.17
N VAL A 993 21.23 2.61 39.32
CA VAL A 993 20.60 3.38 38.26
C VAL A 993 20.57 4.85 38.68
N ARG A 994 21.11 5.73 37.85
CA ARG A 994 20.93 7.17 37.96
C ARG A 994 19.88 7.56 36.94
N ARG A 995 18.69 7.89 37.44
CA ARG A 995 17.52 8.20 36.61
C ARG A 995 17.70 9.47 35.80
N SER A 996 17.26 9.45 34.58
CA SER A 996 17.26 10.57 33.62
C SER A 996 16.29 11.68 34.05
N SER A 997 15.09 11.33 34.51
CA SER A 997 14.02 12.25 34.88
C SER A 997 14.35 13.22 36.04
N ASP A 998 15.10 12.78 37.05
CA ASP A 998 15.39 13.57 38.27
C ASP A 998 16.85 13.52 38.72
N GLY A 999 17.70 12.76 38.07
CA GLY A 999 19.10 12.57 38.39
C GLY A 999 19.36 11.80 39.67
N GLN A 1000 18.32 11.28 40.36
CA GLN A 1000 18.45 10.54 41.60
C GLN A 1000 18.95 9.12 41.36
N MET A 1001 19.72 8.62 42.35
CA MET A 1001 20.24 7.25 42.29
C MET A 1001 19.28 6.28 42.96
N SER A 1002 18.92 5.21 42.26
CA SER A 1002 18.22 4.04 42.81
C SER A 1002 19.16 2.83 42.86
N ILE A 1003 18.98 2.00 43.89
CA ILE A 1003 19.74 0.75 44.05
C ILE A 1003 18.72 -0.40 44.17
N ARG A 1004 18.88 -1.41 43.35
CA ARG A 1004 18.04 -2.61 43.38
C ARG A 1004 18.92 -3.85 43.51
N GLN A 1005 18.72 -4.66 44.54
CA GLN A 1005 19.33 -5.98 44.63
C GLN A 1005 18.52 -6.98 43.81
N TRP A 1006 19.07 -7.41 42.69
CA TRP A 1006 18.48 -8.44 41.85
C TRP A 1006 19.59 -9.19 41.10
N GLY A 1007 19.93 -10.33 41.59
CA GLY A 1007 21.02 -11.18 41.15
C GLY A 1007 21.84 -11.69 42.35
N LEU A 1008 22.71 -12.64 42.07
CA LEU A 1008 23.73 -13.16 43.00
C LEU A 1008 25.13 -12.87 42.44
N PRO A 1009 26.19 -12.94 43.30
CA PRO A 1009 27.55 -12.84 42.83
C PRO A 1009 27.84 -13.83 41.70
N GLY A 1010 28.30 -13.32 40.55
CA GLY A 1010 28.62 -14.14 39.36
C GLY A 1010 27.48 -14.25 38.32
N ASP A 1011 26.28 -13.75 38.58
CA ASP A 1011 25.25 -13.61 37.57
C ASP A 1011 25.65 -12.58 36.50
N LEU A 1012 25.12 -12.73 35.31
CA LEU A 1012 25.33 -11.82 34.19
C LEU A 1012 24.01 -11.10 33.83
N PRO A 1013 24.05 -9.77 33.66
CA PRO A 1013 22.88 -9.02 33.23
C PRO A 1013 22.61 -9.30 31.73
N ILE A 1014 21.32 -9.24 31.33
CA ILE A 1014 20.93 -9.48 29.94
C ILE A 1014 20.86 -8.19 29.12
N CYS A 1015 20.49 -7.09 29.72
CA CYS A 1015 20.32 -5.78 29.12
C CYS A 1015 21.63 -4.98 29.00
N GLY A 1016 22.77 -5.63 29.17
CA GLY A 1016 24.08 -5.02 29.00
C GLY A 1016 24.49 -4.95 27.51
N GLY A 1017 25.13 -3.83 27.11
CA GLY A 1017 25.70 -3.66 25.79
C GLY A 1017 26.94 -4.53 25.57
#